data_d97657f7e275a291be849dc30d9b7b90
#
_entry.id   d97657f7e275a291be849dc30d9b7b90
#
_cell.length_a   1.000
_cell.length_b   1.000
_cell.length_c   1.000
_cell.angle_alpha   90.00
_cell.angle_beta   90.00
_cell.angle_gamma   90.00
#
_symmetry.space_group_name_H-M   'P 1'
#
loop_
_entity.id
_entity.type
_entity.pdbx_description
1 polymer ?
#
loop_
_entity_poly.entity_id
_entity_poly.type
_entity_poly.pdbx_seq_one_letter_code
_entity_poly.pdbx_strand_id
1 'polypeptide(L)'
;MNMQKFTQKSIEALQEAQSVALENQNMQIEEEHLLWSLVNQQNGFISELLKKMNVSVDEIKVELQNAIKSLPAVTGSGREPDKVYVSSDVDKALVSAENEAKKMQDEYVSVEHILLGIIGNANIRISNIIRNNNIDKNKILTALKELRGNTRVTSENPESTYDVLNRYGQDLVELAKQNKLDPVIGRDSEIRNVIRILSRKTKNNPVLIGEPGVGKTAIAEGLAIRIVNGDVPNNLKNRKIFSLDMGLLIAGAKYRGEFEERLKAVLNEIKKSEGKIILFIDELHTIVGAGKTDGAMDAGNLLKPMLARGELHCIGATTLNEYRQYIEKDAALERRFQPVLVDEPTVEDTISILRGLKERYEIFHGVKIHDQALITAAVLSHRYISDRFLPDKAIDLIDEACSLIKTEMESMPTELDDISRKIMQHEIEEAALKKETDDLSKAHLVEVQKELADMKEIFNEMKAKWENEKNAINKVQKIKEELDKVNGEIEAAERVYDLNKAAELKYSKLPDLQKQLAEQEKIVEERKNNNSILRNEVTGEEIAKIIGRWTGIPVSKLMEGEREKLLGLENILHQRVIGQDEAVRKVSDAIIRSRAGIANPNQPIGSFLFLGPTGVGKTELAKALAEALFDDEHNMIRIDMSEYMEKFSVSRLIGAPPGYVGYEEGGQLTEAVRRKPYSVILLDEIEKAHPDVFNILLQVLDDGRITDSQGRTVDFKNTIIILTSNLGSSYLLEGIKDDGSIDNEAIKQVDSLLKQSFRPEFLNRLDEIVYYKPLMKNQIYSIIDLMIDDLQKRLDSKQIKLEITEKAKQFIVDNGYDQNFGARPLKRFIKNNVETLVAKKIISGEVEAGNAIKVDVSNDGELVIQ
;
A
#
# COMPACT_ATOMS: atom_id res chain seq x y z
N MET A 1 -37.70 -40.27 -19.03
CA MET A 1 -37.25 -38.89 -18.98
C MET A 1 -35.87 -38.75 -19.61
N ASN A 2 -35.65 -37.83 -20.55
CA ASN A 2 -34.35 -37.70 -21.19
C ASN A 2 -33.53 -36.61 -20.48
N MET A 3 -32.69 -37.04 -19.54
CA MET A 3 -31.85 -36.12 -18.73
C MET A 3 -30.90 -35.23 -19.57
N GLN A 4 -30.63 -35.61 -20.82
CA GLN A 4 -29.80 -34.81 -21.74
C GLN A 4 -30.44 -33.49 -22.20
N LYS A 5 -31.72 -33.29 -21.89
CA LYS A 5 -32.44 -32.04 -22.20
C LYS A 5 -32.51 -31.08 -21.02
N PHE A 6 -31.91 -31.39 -19.88
CA PHE A 6 -31.91 -30.53 -18.70
C PHE A 6 -30.61 -29.76 -18.63
N THR A 7 -30.67 -28.52 -18.16
CA THR A 7 -29.49 -27.73 -17.89
C THR A 7 -28.71 -28.33 -16.73
N GLN A 8 -27.42 -28.02 -16.64
CA GLN A 8 -26.54 -28.52 -15.56
C GLN A 8 -27.10 -28.15 -14.18
N LYS A 9 -27.57 -26.91 -14.00
CA LYS A 9 -28.20 -26.43 -12.76
C LYS A 9 -29.52 -27.20 -12.44
N SER A 10 -30.30 -27.56 -13.44
CA SER A 10 -31.49 -28.37 -13.25
C SER A 10 -31.14 -29.79 -12.78
N ILE A 11 -30.05 -30.37 -13.30
CA ILE A 11 -29.57 -31.70 -12.90
C ILE A 11 -29.01 -31.63 -11.46
N GLU A 12 -28.22 -30.61 -11.13
CA GLU A 12 -27.75 -30.37 -9.77
C GLU A 12 -28.90 -30.24 -8.78
N ALA A 13 -29.95 -29.49 -9.11
CA ALA A 13 -31.13 -29.35 -8.25
C ALA A 13 -31.84 -30.67 -7.98
N LEU A 14 -31.96 -31.55 -9.01
CA LEU A 14 -32.54 -32.88 -8.85
C LEU A 14 -31.66 -33.79 -7.96
N GLN A 15 -30.34 -33.74 -8.11
CA GLN A 15 -29.40 -34.48 -7.27
C GLN A 15 -29.43 -34.00 -5.81
N GLU A 16 -29.49 -32.71 -5.60
CA GLU A 16 -29.61 -32.13 -4.26
C GLU A 16 -30.96 -32.49 -3.62
N ALA A 17 -32.05 -32.45 -4.38
CA ALA A 17 -33.35 -32.89 -3.90
C ALA A 17 -33.37 -34.38 -3.46
N GLN A 18 -32.60 -35.22 -4.16
CA GLN A 18 -32.40 -36.63 -3.78
C GLN A 18 -31.60 -36.72 -2.48
N SER A 19 -30.53 -35.94 -2.34
CA SER A 19 -29.70 -35.91 -1.12
C SER A 19 -30.53 -35.47 0.09
N VAL A 20 -31.31 -34.39 -0.04
CA VAL A 20 -32.18 -33.88 1.04
C VAL A 20 -33.26 -34.92 1.43
N ALA A 21 -33.83 -35.64 0.48
CA ALA A 21 -34.79 -36.71 0.80
C ALA A 21 -34.13 -37.88 1.55
N LEU A 22 -32.87 -38.22 1.19
CA LEU A 22 -32.09 -39.25 1.88
C LEU A 22 -31.73 -38.79 3.32
N GLU A 23 -31.31 -37.58 3.52
CA GLU A 23 -30.98 -37.03 4.84
C GLU A 23 -32.18 -37.02 5.79
N ASN A 24 -33.36 -36.66 5.27
CA ASN A 24 -34.62 -36.66 6.02
C ASN A 24 -35.33 -38.03 6.07
N GLN A 25 -34.67 -39.09 5.60
CA GLN A 25 -35.19 -40.46 5.65
C GLN A 25 -36.53 -40.66 4.90
N ASN A 26 -36.77 -39.86 3.87
CA ASN A 26 -37.94 -39.98 3.02
C ASN A 26 -37.72 -41.05 1.93
N MET A 27 -38.77 -41.78 1.55
CA MET A 27 -38.74 -42.85 0.51
C MET A 27 -38.89 -42.30 -0.89
N GLN A 28 -39.41 -41.09 -1.02
CA GLN A 28 -39.68 -40.47 -2.32
C GLN A 28 -39.18 -39.01 -2.32
N ILE A 29 -38.73 -38.55 -3.49
CA ILE A 29 -38.49 -37.16 -3.77
C ILE A 29 -39.84 -36.50 -3.98
N GLU A 30 -40.24 -35.61 -3.07
CA GLU A 30 -41.47 -34.83 -3.18
C GLU A 30 -41.18 -33.43 -3.72
N GLU A 31 -42.21 -32.66 -4.13
CA GLU A 31 -42.07 -31.31 -4.64
C GLU A 31 -41.37 -30.37 -3.64
N GLU A 32 -41.54 -30.60 -2.33
CA GLU A 32 -40.88 -29.84 -1.25
C GLU A 32 -39.36 -29.96 -1.31
N HIS A 33 -38.82 -31.16 -1.57
CA HIS A 33 -37.38 -31.37 -1.73
C HIS A 33 -36.86 -30.65 -2.99
N LEU A 34 -37.60 -30.74 -4.09
CA LEU A 34 -37.19 -30.13 -5.35
C LEU A 34 -37.26 -28.60 -5.28
N LEU A 35 -38.31 -28.04 -4.70
CA LEU A 35 -38.41 -26.57 -4.54
C LEU A 35 -37.36 -26.05 -3.55
N TRP A 36 -37.10 -26.80 -2.49
CA TRP A 36 -36.05 -26.43 -1.54
C TRP A 36 -34.67 -26.38 -2.20
N SER A 37 -34.30 -27.40 -2.97
CA SER A 37 -33.03 -27.43 -3.69
C SER A 37 -32.90 -26.29 -4.69
N LEU A 38 -33.98 -25.94 -5.44
CA LEU A 38 -34.00 -24.80 -6.36
C LEU A 38 -33.77 -23.46 -5.64
N VAL A 39 -34.35 -23.28 -4.46
CA VAL A 39 -34.23 -22.04 -3.68
C VAL A 39 -32.91 -21.97 -2.91
N ASN A 40 -32.29 -23.13 -2.61
CA ASN A 40 -31.05 -23.20 -1.81
C ASN A 40 -29.75 -23.18 -2.64
N GLN A 41 -29.84 -23.29 -3.96
CA GLN A 41 -28.66 -23.24 -4.84
C GLN A 41 -27.83 -21.99 -4.57
N GLN A 42 -26.52 -22.17 -4.40
CA GLN A 42 -25.59 -21.03 -4.26
C GLN A 42 -25.60 -20.19 -5.54
N ASN A 43 -25.83 -18.89 -5.40
CA ASN A 43 -26.01 -17.96 -6.52
C ASN A 43 -27.08 -18.47 -7.52
N GLY A 44 -28.15 -19.08 -7.00
CA GLY A 44 -29.23 -19.69 -7.80
C GLY A 44 -30.15 -18.63 -8.40
N PHE A 45 -30.46 -18.79 -9.68
CA PHE A 45 -31.36 -17.93 -10.44
C PHE A 45 -32.76 -17.79 -9.79
N ILE A 46 -33.27 -18.86 -9.16
CA ILE A 46 -34.57 -18.82 -8.47
C ILE A 46 -34.56 -17.89 -7.27
N SER A 47 -33.48 -17.84 -6.50
CA SER A 47 -33.34 -16.90 -5.38
C SER A 47 -33.33 -15.44 -5.85
N GLU A 48 -32.67 -15.14 -6.97
CA GLU A 48 -32.67 -13.80 -7.59
C GLU A 48 -34.07 -13.43 -8.12
N LEU A 49 -34.74 -14.38 -8.76
CA LEU A 49 -36.09 -14.19 -9.25
C LEU A 49 -37.08 -13.83 -8.12
N LEU A 50 -36.99 -14.55 -6.98
CA LEU A 50 -37.84 -14.31 -5.81
C LEU A 50 -37.55 -12.93 -5.17
N LYS A 51 -36.27 -12.58 -5.05
CA LYS A 51 -35.87 -11.23 -4.57
C LYS A 51 -36.40 -10.12 -5.47
N LYS A 52 -36.35 -10.28 -6.79
CA LYS A 52 -36.91 -9.33 -7.77
C LYS A 52 -38.43 -9.15 -7.62
N MET A 53 -39.10 -10.19 -7.17
CA MET A 53 -40.55 -10.16 -6.86
C MET A 53 -40.85 -9.58 -5.46
N ASN A 54 -39.85 -9.09 -4.73
CA ASN A 54 -39.96 -8.65 -3.33
C ASN A 54 -40.46 -9.75 -2.37
N VAL A 55 -40.07 -11.01 -2.62
CA VAL A 55 -40.42 -12.16 -1.78
C VAL A 55 -39.19 -12.54 -0.93
N SER A 56 -39.41 -12.74 0.39
CA SER A 56 -38.36 -13.14 1.32
C SER A 56 -37.92 -14.59 1.09
N VAL A 57 -36.71 -14.78 0.56
CA VAL A 57 -36.15 -16.11 0.31
C VAL A 57 -35.95 -16.90 1.61
N ASP A 58 -35.58 -16.21 2.70
CA ASP A 58 -35.34 -16.88 3.98
C ASP A 58 -36.62 -17.40 4.62
N GLU A 59 -37.73 -16.67 4.49
CA GLU A 59 -39.04 -17.15 4.95
C GLU A 59 -39.49 -18.40 4.19
N ILE A 60 -39.34 -18.41 2.86
CA ILE A 60 -39.67 -19.59 2.05
C ILE A 60 -38.77 -20.78 2.46
N LYS A 61 -37.50 -20.59 2.68
CA LYS A 61 -36.58 -21.66 3.15
C LYS A 61 -37.05 -22.27 4.47
N VAL A 62 -37.45 -21.44 5.42
CA VAL A 62 -37.96 -21.90 6.71
C VAL A 62 -39.26 -22.69 6.56
N GLU A 63 -40.22 -22.18 5.76
CA GLU A 63 -41.49 -22.88 5.48
C GLU A 63 -41.27 -24.22 4.78
N LEU A 64 -40.35 -24.27 3.80
CA LEU A 64 -39.99 -25.53 3.10
C LEU A 64 -39.31 -26.54 4.02
N GLN A 65 -38.40 -26.11 4.90
CA GLN A 65 -37.79 -27.01 5.87
C GLN A 65 -38.83 -27.61 6.82
N ASN A 66 -39.76 -26.80 7.29
CA ASN A 66 -40.87 -27.28 8.12
C ASN A 66 -41.77 -28.27 7.35
N ALA A 67 -42.04 -27.99 6.08
CA ALA A 67 -42.82 -28.91 5.22
C ALA A 67 -42.09 -30.24 5.02
N ILE A 68 -40.79 -30.23 4.72
CA ILE A 68 -39.96 -31.45 4.57
C ILE A 68 -39.93 -32.27 5.89
N LYS A 69 -39.77 -31.64 7.02
CA LYS A 69 -39.79 -32.32 8.34
C LYS A 69 -41.14 -32.96 8.66
N SER A 70 -42.23 -32.48 8.03
CA SER A 70 -43.56 -33.06 8.20
C SER A 70 -43.85 -34.25 7.28
N LEU A 71 -42.94 -34.56 6.34
CA LEU A 71 -43.09 -35.73 5.46
C LEU A 71 -42.84 -37.04 6.21
N PRO A 72 -43.47 -38.15 5.77
CA PRO A 72 -43.30 -39.46 6.41
C PRO A 72 -41.83 -39.92 6.32
N ALA A 73 -41.22 -40.11 7.46
CA ALA A 73 -39.87 -40.71 7.56
C ALA A 73 -39.98 -42.21 7.81
N VAL A 74 -39.23 -43.02 7.07
CA VAL A 74 -39.22 -44.47 7.22
C VAL A 74 -37.89 -44.93 7.82
N THR A 75 -37.98 -45.46 9.06
CA THR A 75 -36.86 -46.03 9.80
C THR A 75 -37.07 -47.53 9.95
N GLY A 76 -36.19 -48.39 9.41
CA GLY A 76 -36.27 -49.84 9.62
C GLY A 76 -35.50 -50.69 8.60
N SER A 77 -35.37 -52.01 8.87
CA SER A 77 -34.56 -52.96 8.12
C SER A 77 -35.07 -53.30 6.70
N GLY A 78 -36.14 -52.67 6.24
CA GLY A 78 -36.70 -52.87 4.88
C GLY A 78 -36.32 -51.78 3.87
N ARG A 79 -35.44 -50.81 4.24
CA ARG A 79 -34.96 -49.73 3.39
C ARG A 79 -33.71 -50.19 2.64
N GLU A 80 -33.76 -50.19 1.30
CA GLU A 80 -32.53 -50.24 0.52
C GLU A 80 -31.82 -48.85 0.67
N PRO A 81 -30.57 -48.79 1.20
CA PRO A 81 -29.98 -47.53 1.67
C PRO A 81 -29.86 -46.44 0.62
N ASP A 82 -29.83 -46.78 -0.67
CA ASP A 82 -29.51 -45.82 -1.76
C ASP A 82 -30.64 -45.67 -2.81
N LYS A 83 -31.83 -46.22 -2.57
CA LYS A 83 -32.95 -46.11 -3.55
C LYS A 83 -34.03 -45.15 -3.03
N VAL A 84 -34.08 -43.94 -3.63
CA VAL A 84 -35.20 -43.01 -3.46
C VAL A 84 -35.95 -42.91 -4.78
N TYR A 85 -37.27 -43.06 -4.71
CA TYR A 85 -38.13 -42.97 -5.89
C TYR A 85 -38.60 -41.54 -6.12
N VAL A 86 -38.91 -41.20 -7.37
CA VAL A 86 -39.55 -39.92 -7.71
C VAL A 86 -41.06 -40.04 -7.46
N SER A 87 -41.66 -39.07 -6.75
CA SER A 87 -43.10 -39.06 -6.53
C SER A 87 -43.85 -38.74 -7.82
N SER A 88 -45.12 -39.17 -7.89
CA SER A 88 -45.99 -38.89 -9.03
C SER A 88 -46.16 -37.38 -9.30
N ASP A 89 -46.10 -36.57 -8.24
CA ASP A 89 -46.30 -35.11 -8.35
C ASP A 89 -45.04 -34.43 -8.90
N VAL A 90 -43.85 -34.86 -8.47
CA VAL A 90 -42.59 -34.41 -9.09
C VAL A 90 -42.51 -34.84 -10.57
N ASP A 91 -42.92 -36.06 -10.92
CA ASP A 91 -42.93 -36.49 -12.33
C ASP A 91 -43.86 -35.60 -13.18
N LYS A 92 -45.04 -35.28 -12.67
CA LYS A 92 -45.99 -34.36 -13.34
C LYS A 92 -45.38 -32.93 -13.45
N ALA A 93 -44.73 -32.45 -12.40
CA ALA A 93 -44.07 -31.14 -12.42
C ALA A 93 -42.97 -31.07 -13.47
N LEU A 94 -42.16 -32.15 -13.61
CA LEU A 94 -41.06 -32.20 -14.59
C LEU A 94 -41.60 -32.32 -16.03
N VAL A 95 -42.67 -33.09 -16.25
CA VAL A 95 -43.37 -33.14 -17.57
C VAL A 95 -43.97 -31.76 -17.90
N SER A 96 -44.52 -31.06 -16.92
CA SER A 96 -45.03 -29.71 -17.11
C SER A 96 -43.89 -28.73 -17.42
N ALA A 97 -42.72 -28.86 -16.78
CA ALA A 97 -41.53 -28.09 -17.08
C ALA A 97 -41.07 -28.26 -18.53
N GLU A 98 -41.05 -29.48 -19.04
CA GLU A 98 -40.73 -29.73 -20.47
C GLU A 98 -41.76 -29.08 -21.42
N ASN A 99 -43.03 -29.02 -21.04
CA ASN A 99 -44.05 -28.33 -21.82
C ASN A 99 -43.93 -26.82 -21.78
N GLU A 100 -43.57 -26.26 -20.64
CA GLU A 100 -43.28 -24.80 -20.52
C GLU A 100 -42.04 -24.42 -21.33
N ALA A 101 -40.96 -25.23 -21.31
CA ALA A 101 -39.77 -25.02 -22.14
C ALA A 101 -40.13 -25.00 -23.65
N LYS A 102 -40.98 -25.95 -24.11
CA LYS A 102 -41.45 -25.97 -25.49
C LYS A 102 -42.28 -24.72 -25.84
N LYS A 103 -43.16 -24.25 -24.93
CA LYS A 103 -43.93 -23.01 -25.13
C LYS A 103 -43.03 -21.77 -25.25
N MET A 104 -41.94 -21.75 -24.52
CA MET A 104 -40.95 -20.68 -24.57
C MET A 104 -39.95 -20.82 -25.71
N GLN A 105 -40.05 -21.89 -26.50
CA GLN A 105 -39.17 -22.27 -27.62
C GLN A 105 -37.71 -22.46 -27.18
N ASP A 106 -37.52 -23.02 -26.00
CA ASP A 106 -36.23 -23.35 -25.42
C ASP A 106 -35.83 -24.80 -25.75
N GLU A 107 -34.52 -25.03 -25.97
CA GLU A 107 -33.97 -26.34 -26.30
C GLU A 107 -33.72 -27.20 -25.06
N TYR A 108 -33.42 -26.56 -23.94
CA TYR A 108 -33.16 -27.21 -22.65
C TYR A 108 -34.16 -26.78 -21.58
N VAL A 109 -34.41 -27.69 -20.62
CA VAL A 109 -35.23 -27.43 -19.43
C VAL A 109 -34.37 -26.88 -18.34
N SER A 110 -34.51 -25.61 -18.03
CA SER A 110 -33.77 -24.88 -16.97
C SER A 110 -34.56 -24.82 -15.66
N VAL A 111 -33.91 -24.28 -14.61
CA VAL A 111 -34.47 -24.21 -13.25
C VAL A 111 -35.81 -23.44 -13.18
N GLU A 112 -35.99 -22.41 -14.01
CA GLU A 112 -37.24 -21.63 -14.08
C GLU A 112 -38.38 -22.45 -14.66
N HIS A 113 -38.10 -23.33 -15.61
CA HIS A 113 -39.13 -24.23 -16.17
C HIS A 113 -39.59 -25.23 -15.10
N ILE A 114 -38.64 -25.75 -14.27
CA ILE A 114 -38.97 -26.65 -13.17
C ILE A 114 -39.85 -25.92 -12.14
N LEU A 115 -39.47 -24.65 -11.78
CA LEU A 115 -40.29 -23.82 -10.88
C LEU A 115 -41.73 -23.62 -11.44
N LEU A 116 -41.86 -23.26 -12.71
CA LEU A 116 -43.17 -23.12 -13.36
C LEU A 116 -43.95 -24.42 -13.39
N GLY A 117 -43.26 -25.55 -13.58
CA GLY A 117 -43.85 -26.90 -13.54
C GLY A 117 -44.39 -27.25 -12.15
N ILE A 118 -43.64 -26.96 -11.08
CA ILE A 118 -44.07 -27.15 -9.69
C ILE A 118 -45.29 -26.28 -9.41
N ILE A 119 -45.26 -24.97 -9.75
CA ILE A 119 -46.38 -24.05 -9.49
C ILE A 119 -47.64 -24.47 -10.26
N GLY A 120 -47.49 -25.02 -11.45
CA GLY A 120 -48.61 -25.50 -12.25
C GLY A 120 -49.29 -26.76 -11.73
N ASN A 121 -48.59 -27.58 -10.92
CA ASN A 121 -49.07 -28.87 -10.39
C ASN A 121 -48.90 -28.96 -8.87
N ALA A 122 -48.76 -27.84 -8.18
CA ALA A 122 -48.43 -27.79 -6.77
C ALA A 122 -49.34 -28.63 -5.87
N ASN A 123 -48.73 -29.44 -5.02
CA ASN A 123 -49.43 -30.16 -3.96
C ASN A 123 -50.02 -29.18 -2.92
N ILE A 124 -50.83 -29.66 -1.98
CA ILE A 124 -51.54 -28.83 -0.99
C ILE A 124 -50.51 -28.01 -0.15
N ARG A 125 -49.35 -28.59 0.22
CA ARG A 125 -48.35 -27.94 1.05
C ARG A 125 -47.64 -26.82 0.27
N ILE A 126 -47.19 -27.14 -0.94
CA ILE A 126 -46.54 -26.15 -1.82
C ILE A 126 -47.55 -25.04 -2.21
N SER A 127 -48.81 -25.37 -2.48
CA SER A 127 -49.88 -24.40 -2.77
C SER A 127 -50.07 -23.40 -1.61
N ASN A 128 -49.96 -23.87 -0.36
CA ASN A 128 -50.07 -23.00 0.80
C ASN A 128 -48.84 -22.04 0.90
N ILE A 129 -47.62 -22.56 0.70
CA ILE A 129 -46.39 -21.75 0.69
C ILE A 129 -46.45 -20.66 -0.41
N ILE A 130 -46.88 -21.03 -1.61
CA ILE A 130 -47.07 -20.13 -2.75
C ILE A 130 -48.08 -19.02 -2.41
N ARG A 131 -49.19 -19.38 -1.78
CA ARG A 131 -50.23 -18.41 -1.39
C ARG A 131 -49.79 -17.48 -0.28
N ASN A 132 -49.15 -18.01 0.76
CA ASN A 132 -48.67 -17.22 1.90
C ASN A 132 -47.67 -16.16 1.45
N ASN A 133 -46.81 -16.49 0.48
CA ASN A 133 -45.76 -15.60 -0.02
C ASN A 133 -46.19 -14.78 -1.25
N ASN A 134 -47.48 -14.79 -1.61
CA ASN A 134 -48.03 -14.01 -2.73
C ASN A 134 -47.38 -14.29 -4.08
N ILE A 135 -46.91 -15.52 -4.31
CA ILE A 135 -46.27 -15.98 -5.55
C ILE A 135 -47.38 -16.36 -6.55
N ASP A 136 -47.34 -15.74 -7.73
CA ASP A 136 -48.28 -16.02 -8.82
C ASP A 136 -47.50 -16.27 -10.12
N LYS A 137 -48.00 -17.18 -10.94
CA LYS A 137 -47.40 -17.55 -12.24
C LYS A 137 -47.17 -16.32 -13.14
N ASN A 138 -48.13 -15.39 -13.16
CA ASN A 138 -48.03 -14.18 -13.99
C ASN A 138 -46.93 -13.24 -13.48
N LYS A 139 -46.78 -13.09 -12.15
CA LYS A 139 -45.69 -12.33 -11.55
C LYS A 139 -44.32 -12.92 -11.87
N ILE A 140 -44.21 -14.26 -11.80
CA ILE A 140 -42.99 -14.97 -12.18
C ILE A 140 -42.67 -14.76 -13.67
N LEU A 141 -43.64 -14.90 -14.57
CA LEU A 141 -43.40 -14.68 -16.00
C LEU A 141 -42.98 -13.22 -16.30
N THR A 142 -43.52 -12.24 -15.56
CA THR A 142 -43.13 -10.84 -15.70
C THR A 142 -41.69 -10.63 -15.20
N ALA A 143 -41.35 -11.14 -14.02
CA ALA A 143 -40.00 -11.08 -13.47
C ALA A 143 -38.97 -11.84 -14.31
N LEU A 144 -39.37 -13.02 -14.87
CA LEU A 144 -38.54 -13.76 -15.81
C LEU A 144 -38.25 -12.95 -17.07
N LYS A 145 -39.27 -12.27 -17.61
CA LYS A 145 -39.07 -11.41 -18.79
C LYS A 145 -38.10 -10.24 -18.52
N GLU A 146 -38.13 -9.71 -17.32
CA GLU A 146 -37.18 -8.65 -16.91
C GLU A 146 -35.73 -9.16 -16.71
N LEU A 147 -35.58 -10.35 -16.09
CA LEU A 147 -34.27 -10.94 -15.80
C LEU A 147 -33.63 -11.62 -17.01
N ARG A 148 -34.43 -12.38 -17.75
CA ARG A 148 -33.97 -13.19 -18.88
C ARG A 148 -34.04 -12.41 -20.22
N GLY A 149 -34.85 -11.35 -20.30
CA GLY A 149 -35.14 -10.64 -21.56
C GLY A 149 -35.80 -11.57 -22.58
N ASN A 150 -35.34 -11.50 -23.83
CA ASN A 150 -35.80 -12.38 -24.93
C ASN A 150 -34.78 -13.50 -25.25
N THR A 151 -33.88 -13.84 -24.32
CA THR A 151 -32.82 -14.82 -24.54
C THR A 151 -33.41 -16.25 -24.43
N ARG A 152 -33.16 -17.13 -25.41
CA ARG A 152 -33.57 -18.53 -25.40
C ARG A 152 -32.53 -19.42 -24.74
N VAL A 153 -32.96 -20.48 -24.09
CA VAL A 153 -32.09 -21.51 -23.51
C VAL A 153 -31.65 -22.48 -24.60
N THR A 154 -30.47 -22.18 -25.17
CA THR A 154 -29.86 -22.97 -26.25
C THR A 154 -28.56 -23.68 -25.82
N SER A 155 -28.13 -23.55 -24.57
CA SER A 155 -26.94 -24.19 -24.01
C SER A 155 -27.26 -24.94 -22.72
N GLU A 156 -26.36 -25.82 -22.30
CA GLU A 156 -26.48 -26.57 -21.04
C GLU A 156 -26.30 -25.70 -19.78
N ASN A 157 -25.75 -24.48 -19.93
CA ASN A 157 -25.50 -23.54 -18.85
C ASN A 157 -26.01 -22.11 -19.14
N PRO A 158 -27.33 -21.93 -19.37
CA PRO A 158 -27.90 -20.63 -19.74
C PRO A 158 -27.90 -19.62 -18.61
N GLU A 159 -27.92 -20.06 -17.36
CA GLU A 159 -27.97 -19.21 -16.18
C GLU A 159 -26.69 -18.36 -16.03
N SER A 160 -25.59 -18.77 -16.66
CA SER A 160 -24.35 -17.97 -16.72
C SER A 160 -24.50 -16.70 -17.58
N THR A 161 -25.56 -16.62 -18.38
CA THR A 161 -25.84 -15.51 -19.30
C THR A 161 -26.98 -14.59 -18.86
N TYR A 162 -27.63 -14.87 -17.73
CA TYR A 162 -28.73 -14.04 -17.20
C TYR A 162 -28.14 -12.94 -16.28
N ASP A 163 -28.70 -11.73 -16.36
CA ASP A 163 -28.27 -10.54 -15.63
C ASP A 163 -26.75 -10.26 -15.69
N VAL A 164 -26.19 -10.52 -16.86
CA VAL A 164 -24.73 -10.54 -17.12
C VAL A 164 -24.05 -9.22 -16.72
N LEU A 165 -24.73 -8.09 -16.92
CA LEU A 165 -24.15 -6.78 -16.61
C LEU A 165 -23.97 -6.60 -15.11
N ASN A 166 -24.97 -6.89 -14.29
CA ASN A 166 -24.84 -6.75 -12.83
C ASN A 166 -23.88 -7.79 -12.21
N ARG A 167 -23.69 -8.92 -12.90
CA ARG A 167 -22.82 -10.00 -12.43
C ARG A 167 -21.35 -9.77 -12.72
N TYR A 168 -21.01 -9.16 -13.86
CA TYR A 168 -19.62 -9.01 -14.31
C TYR A 168 -19.13 -7.56 -14.36
N GLY A 169 -19.84 -6.63 -13.72
CA GLY A 169 -19.42 -5.26 -13.65
C GLY A 169 -20.41 -4.37 -12.92
N GLN A 170 -20.20 -3.07 -13.02
CA GLN A 170 -20.99 -2.05 -12.31
C GLN A 170 -21.38 -0.90 -13.24
N ASP A 171 -22.59 -0.38 -13.07
CA ASP A 171 -23.07 0.83 -13.75
C ASP A 171 -22.61 2.07 -12.97
N LEU A 172 -21.56 2.75 -13.45
CA LEU A 172 -21.02 3.95 -12.80
C LEU A 172 -22.05 5.11 -12.74
N VAL A 173 -22.96 5.20 -13.72
CA VAL A 173 -24.00 6.23 -13.71
C VAL A 173 -25.01 5.95 -12.61
N GLU A 174 -25.33 4.68 -12.35
CA GLU A 174 -26.22 4.30 -11.26
C GLU A 174 -25.56 4.57 -9.89
N LEU A 175 -24.28 4.25 -9.75
CA LEU A 175 -23.49 4.58 -8.55
C LEU A 175 -23.41 6.10 -8.32
N ALA A 176 -23.23 6.89 -9.39
CA ALA A 176 -23.25 8.34 -9.32
C ALA A 176 -24.61 8.89 -8.84
N LYS A 177 -25.73 8.29 -9.30
CA LYS A 177 -27.07 8.67 -8.82
C LYS A 177 -27.25 8.36 -7.33
N GLN A 178 -26.64 7.29 -6.84
CA GLN A 178 -26.65 6.89 -5.44
C GLN A 178 -25.64 7.64 -4.57
N ASN A 179 -24.92 8.63 -5.12
CA ASN A 179 -23.83 9.36 -4.46
C ASN A 179 -22.70 8.47 -3.89
N LYS A 180 -22.46 7.32 -4.49
CA LYS A 180 -21.42 6.37 -4.05
C LYS A 180 -20.05 6.60 -4.70
N LEU A 181 -19.98 7.46 -5.73
CA LEU A 181 -18.73 7.83 -6.37
C LEU A 181 -18.09 9.04 -5.68
N ASP A 182 -16.77 9.04 -5.62
CA ASP A 182 -16.01 10.15 -5.09
C ASP A 182 -16.02 11.37 -6.02
N PRO A 183 -15.95 12.60 -5.47
CA PRO A 183 -15.87 13.80 -6.29
C PRO A 183 -14.57 13.81 -7.09
N VAL A 184 -14.66 14.06 -8.40
CA VAL A 184 -13.50 14.12 -9.28
C VAL A 184 -13.05 15.56 -9.46
N ILE A 185 -11.84 15.85 -9.04
CA ILE A 185 -11.25 17.19 -8.99
C ILE A 185 -10.01 17.24 -9.87
N GLY A 186 -9.80 18.35 -10.60
CA GLY A 186 -8.59 18.59 -11.37
C GLY A 186 -8.46 17.80 -12.68
N ARG A 187 -9.52 17.12 -13.16
CA ARG A 187 -9.53 16.30 -14.38
C ARG A 187 -10.50 16.80 -15.46
N ASP A 188 -10.89 18.06 -15.39
CA ASP A 188 -11.87 18.66 -16.31
C ASP A 188 -11.44 18.65 -17.77
N SER A 189 -10.16 18.87 -18.04
CA SER A 189 -9.59 18.87 -19.39
C SER A 189 -9.67 17.49 -20.03
N GLU A 190 -9.30 16.45 -19.29
CA GLU A 190 -9.29 15.06 -19.74
C GLU A 190 -10.72 14.55 -19.96
N ILE A 191 -11.64 14.85 -19.03
CA ILE A 191 -13.06 14.50 -19.17
C ILE A 191 -13.68 15.18 -20.39
N ARG A 192 -13.42 16.47 -20.64
CA ARG A 192 -13.87 17.16 -21.85
C ARG A 192 -13.29 16.54 -23.11
N ASN A 193 -12.04 16.11 -23.08
CA ASN A 193 -11.40 15.43 -24.20
C ASN A 193 -12.05 14.07 -24.47
N VAL A 194 -12.32 13.28 -23.42
CA VAL A 194 -13.07 12.01 -23.53
C VAL A 194 -14.47 12.25 -24.14
N ILE A 195 -15.21 13.25 -23.66
CA ILE A 195 -16.53 13.63 -24.20
C ILE A 195 -16.42 13.97 -25.69
N ARG A 196 -15.41 14.76 -26.08
CA ARG A 196 -15.16 15.14 -27.48
C ARG A 196 -14.88 13.92 -28.35
N ILE A 197 -14.05 12.97 -27.87
CA ILE A 197 -13.71 11.75 -28.60
C ILE A 197 -14.94 10.86 -28.76
N LEU A 198 -15.71 10.61 -27.70
CA LEU A 198 -16.94 9.82 -27.73
C LEU A 198 -18.00 10.39 -28.70
N SER A 199 -17.96 11.69 -28.95
CA SER A 199 -18.88 12.37 -29.87
C SER A 199 -18.42 12.35 -31.34
N ARG A 200 -17.25 11.75 -31.66
CA ARG A 200 -16.73 11.66 -33.05
C ARG A 200 -17.46 10.58 -33.86
N LYS A 201 -17.44 10.71 -35.15
CA LYS A 201 -17.99 9.68 -36.06
C LYS A 201 -17.09 8.46 -36.20
N THR A 202 -15.79 8.64 -36.10
CA THR A 202 -14.74 7.59 -36.22
C THR A 202 -13.68 7.85 -35.15
N LYS A 203 -12.94 6.79 -34.77
CA LYS A 203 -11.97 6.84 -33.63
C LYS A 203 -12.63 7.42 -32.36
N ASN A 204 -13.82 6.93 -32.06
CA ASN A 204 -14.67 7.43 -30.99
C ASN A 204 -14.52 6.64 -29.69
N ASN A 205 -13.46 5.85 -29.57
CA ASN A 205 -13.14 5.13 -28.35
C ASN A 205 -11.87 5.74 -27.72
N PRO A 206 -11.99 6.50 -26.61
CA PRO A 206 -10.81 7.02 -25.92
C PRO A 206 -10.08 5.93 -25.15
N VAL A 207 -8.74 6.03 -25.11
CA VAL A 207 -7.90 5.26 -24.20
C VAL A 207 -7.15 6.21 -23.29
N LEU A 208 -7.37 6.10 -22.01
CA LEU A 208 -6.68 6.85 -20.96
C LEU A 208 -5.30 6.22 -20.75
N ILE A 209 -4.26 6.97 -21.02
CA ILE A 209 -2.87 6.49 -20.94
C ILE A 209 -2.14 7.28 -19.87
N GLY A 210 -1.59 6.61 -18.89
CA GLY A 210 -0.85 7.23 -17.79
C GLY A 210 -0.28 6.21 -16.83
N GLU A 211 0.59 6.65 -15.95
CA GLU A 211 1.19 5.80 -14.94
C GLU A 211 0.14 5.24 -13.94
N PRO A 212 0.44 4.15 -13.21
CA PRO A 212 -0.45 3.65 -12.16
C PRO A 212 -0.71 4.72 -11.09
N GLY A 213 -1.94 4.82 -10.59
CA GLY A 213 -2.27 5.72 -9.49
C GLY A 213 -2.48 7.21 -9.87
N VAL A 214 -2.38 7.59 -11.17
CA VAL A 214 -2.62 8.99 -11.59
C VAL A 214 -4.11 9.37 -11.69
N GLY A 215 -5.04 8.45 -11.45
CA GLY A 215 -6.48 8.71 -11.45
C GLY A 215 -7.17 8.50 -12.81
N LYS A 216 -6.74 7.50 -13.59
CA LYS A 216 -7.39 7.15 -14.87
C LYS A 216 -8.85 6.73 -14.69
N THR A 217 -9.14 5.90 -13.70
CA THR A 217 -10.49 5.41 -13.38
C THR A 217 -11.41 6.56 -12.95
N ALA A 218 -10.88 7.52 -12.17
CA ALA A 218 -11.61 8.72 -11.75
C ALA A 218 -12.16 9.54 -12.92
N ILE A 219 -11.49 9.54 -14.09
CA ILE A 219 -11.99 10.24 -15.28
C ILE A 219 -13.29 9.61 -15.80
N ALA A 220 -13.41 8.27 -15.77
CA ALA A 220 -14.64 7.59 -16.16
C ALA A 220 -15.76 7.83 -15.15
N GLU A 221 -15.45 7.86 -13.85
CA GLU A 221 -16.37 8.21 -12.77
C GLU A 221 -16.82 9.68 -12.88
N GLY A 222 -15.90 10.61 -13.16
CA GLY A 222 -16.22 12.01 -13.40
C GLY A 222 -17.14 12.22 -14.61
N LEU A 223 -16.95 11.44 -15.67
CA LEU A 223 -17.88 11.43 -16.79
C LEU A 223 -19.28 10.93 -16.38
N ALA A 224 -19.34 9.88 -15.55
CA ALA A 224 -20.62 9.37 -15.05
C ALA A 224 -21.35 10.43 -14.20
N ILE A 225 -20.65 11.15 -13.34
CA ILE A 225 -21.20 12.26 -12.53
C ILE A 225 -21.73 13.36 -13.47
N ARG A 226 -20.98 13.75 -14.52
CA ARG A 226 -21.46 14.76 -15.49
C ARG A 226 -22.67 14.31 -16.28
N ILE A 227 -22.79 13.02 -16.62
CA ILE A 227 -23.97 12.47 -17.28
C ILE A 227 -25.20 12.62 -16.37
N VAL A 228 -25.06 12.31 -15.08
CA VAL A 228 -26.14 12.44 -14.08
C VAL A 228 -26.55 13.89 -13.92
N ASN A 229 -25.60 14.82 -13.86
CA ASN A 229 -25.86 16.26 -13.73
C ASN A 229 -26.34 16.92 -15.03
N GLY A 230 -26.36 16.17 -16.14
CA GLY A 230 -26.76 16.70 -17.46
C GLY A 230 -25.74 17.61 -18.14
N ASP A 231 -24.51 17.70 -17.58
CA ASP A 231 -23.38 18.51 -18.11
C ASP A 231 -22.63 17.77 -19.21
N VAL A 232 -23.37 17.26 -20.17
CA VAL A 232 -22.84 16.55 -21.35
C VAL A 232 -23.67 16.87 -22.59
N PRO A 233 -23.10 16.72 -23.80
CA PRO A 233 -23.83 16.88 -25.04
C PRO A 233 -25.04 15.92 -25.14
N ASN A 234 -26.07 16.31 -25.92
CA ASN A 234 -27.33 15.55 -26.04
C ASN A 234 -27.14 14.08 -26.44
N ASN A 235 -26.09 13.76 -27.22
CA ASN A 235 -25.78 12.37 -27.62
C ASN A 235 -25.25 11.50 -26.49
N LEU A 236 -24.81 12.08 -25.37
CA LEU A 236 -24.35 11.36 -24.19
C LEU A 236 -25.35 11.40 -23.03
N LYS A 237 -26.38 12.26 -23.09
CA LYS A 237 -27.47 12.25 -22.09
C LYS A 237 -28.18 10.90 -22.12
N ASN A 238 -28.48 10.37 -20.95
CA ASN A 238 -29.15 9.08 -20.77
C ASN A 238 -28.31 7.85 -21.19
N ARG A 239 -27.01 7.97 -21.44
CA ARG A 239 -26.13 6.83 -21.58
C ARG A 239 -25.69 6.31 -20.22
N LYS A 240 -25.42 5.02 -20.17
CA LYS A 240 -24.84 4.32 -19.03
C LYS A 240 -23.36 4.10 -19.27
N ILE A 241 -22.56 4.12 -18.22
CA ILE A 241 -21.16 3.70 -18.28
C ILE A 241 -21.04 2.42 -17.48
N PHE A 242 -20.78 1.33 -18.16
CA PHE A 242 -20.63 0.01 -17.55
C PHE A 242 -19.14 -0.31 -17.38
N SER A 243 -18.69 -0.37 -16.12
CA SER A 243 -17.33 -0.78 -15.78
C SER A 243 -17.24 -2.29 -15.71
N LEU A 244 -16.46 -2.89 -16.59
CA LEU A 244 -16.25 -4.34 -16.68
C LEU A 244 -15.22 -4.78 -15.64
N ASP A 245 -15.57 -5.78 -14.83
CA ASP A 245 -14.67 -6.42 -13.87
C ASP A 245 -14.08 -7.70 -14.49
N MET A 246 -12.81 -7.63 -14.83
CA MET A 246 -12.06 -8.75 -15.41
C MET A 246 -11.86 -9.89 -14.40
N GLY A 247 -11.71 -9.56 -13.11
CA GLY A 247 -11.56 -10.55 -12.04
C GLY A 247 -12.80 -11.43 -11.93
N LEU A 248 -14.00 -10.85 -11.96
CA LEU A 248 -15.26 -11.57 -11.91
C LEU A 248 -15.50 -12.43 -13.17
N LEU A 249 -15.04 -11.98 -14.34
CA LEU A 249 -15.14 -12.78 -15.58
C LEU A 249 -14.27 -14.04 -15.52
N ILE A 250 -13.10 -13.98 -14.91
CA ILE A 250 -12.12 -15.07 -14.81
C ILE A 250 -12.44 -15.98 -13.62
N ALA A 251 -12.93 -15.42 -12.51
CA ALA A 251 -13.19 -16.16 -11.28
C ALA A 251 -14.12 -17.36 -11.52
N GLY A 252 -13.67 -18.55 -11.12
CA GLY A 252 -14.43 -19.79 -11.25
C GLY A 252 -14.56 -20.35 -12.68
N ALA A 253 -13.95 -19.75 -13.69
CA ALA A 253 -13.87 -20.32 -15.03
C ALA A 253 -12.81 -21.44 -15.04
N LYS A 254 -13.26 -22.70 -15.17
CA LYS A 254 -12.37 -23.88 -15.21
C LYS A 254 -11.71 -24.06 -16.58
N TYR A 255 -12.35 -23.57 -17.63
CA TYR A 255 -11.90 -23.72 -19.01
C TYR A 255 -11.96 -22.40 -19.76
N ARG A 256 -11.07 -22.22 -20.74
CA ARG A 256 -10.98 -21.07 -21.63
C ARG A 256 -12.34 -20.69 -22.29
N GLY A 257 -13.12 -21.71 -22.70
CA GLY A 257 -14.40 -21.49 -23.33
C GLY A 257 -15.41 -20.76 -22.45
N GLU A 258 -15.41 -20.99 -21.14
CA GLU A 258 -16.34 -20.34 -20.20
C GLU A 258 -16.12 -18.83 -20.10
N PHE A 259 -14.86 -18.39 -20.05
CA PHE A 259 -14.52 -16.95 -20.08
C PHE A 259 -14.98 -16.30 -21.39
N GLU A 260 -14.69 -16.95 -22.53
CA GLU A 260 -15.10 -16.40 -23.84
C GLU A 260 -16.62 -16.31 -23.95
N GLU A 261 -17.37 -17.28 -23.42
CA GLU A 261 -18.84 -17.28 -23.39
C GLU A 261 -19.39 -16.15 -22.50
N ARG A 262 -18.81 -15.94 -21.30
CA ARG A 262 -19.18 -14.85 -20.39
C ARG A 262 -18.93 -13.48 -21.03
N LEU A 263 -17.74 -13.26 -21.60
CA LEU A 263 -17.42 -12.03 -22.30
C LEU A 263 -18.33 -11.80 -23.52
N LYS A 264 -18.60 -12.83 -24.33
CA LYS A 264 -19.56 -12.75 -25.43
C LYS A 264 -20.97 -12.38 -24.96
N ALA A 265 -21.41 -12.91 -23.83
CA ALA A 265 -22.72 -12.59 -23.25
C ALA A 265 -22.78 -11.10 -22.85
N VAL A 266 -21.75 -10.56 -22.16
CA VAL A 266 -21.63 -9.13 -21.83
C VAL A 266 -21.67 -8.26 -23.08
N LEU A 267 -20.85 -8.59 -24.07
CA LEU A 267 -20.77 -7.82 -25.32
C LEU A 267 -22.07 -7.85 -26.12
N ASN A 268 -22.78 -9.00 -26.14
CA ASN A 268 -24.07 -9.11 -26.80
C ASN A 268 -25.15 -8.27 -26.11
N GLU A 269 -25.14 -8.19 -24.77
CA GLU A 269 -26.08 -7.36 -24.03
C GLU A 269 -25.82 -5.87 -24.26
N ILE A 270 -24.54 -5.45 -24.28
CA ILE A 270 -24.14 -4.09 -24.67
C ILE A 270 -24.58 -3.77 -26.10
N LYS A 271 -24.41 -4.69 -27.04
CA LYS A 271 -24.85 -4.52 -28.44
C LYS A 271 -26.36 -4.34 -28.55
N LYS A 272 -27.16 -5.12 -27.78
CA LYS A 272 -28.65 -4.99 -27.76
C LYS A 272 -29.10 -3.62 -27.22
N SER A 273 -28.26 -2.92 -26.46
CA SER A 273 -28.58 -1.58 -25.95
C SER A 273 -28.56 -0.49 -27.03
N GLU A 274 -28.15 -0.81 -28.26
CA GLU A 274 -28.08 0.13 -29.40
C GLU A 274 -27.26 1.39 -29.08
N GLY A 275 -26.13 1.21 -28.41
CA GLY A 275 -25.19 2.29 -28.07
C GLY A 275 -25.60 3.11 -26.85
N LYS A 276 -26.58 2.70 -26.06
CA LYS A 276 -26.94 3.35 -24.80
C LYS A 276 -25.93 3.08 -23.69
N ILE A 277 -25.14 2.02 -23.83
CA ILE A 277 -24.10 1.62 -22.86
C ILE A 277 -22.73 1.92 -23.44
N ILE A 278 -21.90 2.60 -22.68
CA ILE A 278 -20.47 2.80 -22.92
C ILE A 278 -19.73 1.83 -22.03
N LEU A 279 -18.89 0.96 -22.61
CA LEU A 279 -18.09 0.00 -21.86
C LEU A 279 -16.82 0.69 -21.35
N PHE A 280 -16.58 0.68 -20.05
CA PHE A 280 -15.31 1.04 -19.45
C PHE A 280 -14.51 -0.22 -19.13
N ILE A 281 -13.24 -0.26 -19.58
CA ILE A 281 -12.33 -1.37 -19.37
C ILE A 281 -11.07 -0.80 -18.73
N ASP A 282 -10.92 -1.04 -17.44
CA ASP A 282 -9.64 -0.78 -16.78
C ASP A 282 -8.64 -1.87 -17.16
N GLU A 283 -7.36 -1.53 -17.20
CA GLU A 283 -6.30 -2.43 -17.67
C GLU A 283 -6.61 -3.07 -19.04
N LEU A 284 -6.97 -2.26 -20.04
CA LEU A 284 -7.38 -2.71 -21.39
C LEU A 284 -6.39 -3.73 -22.00
N HIS A 285 -5.11 -3.65 -21.65
CA HIS A 285 -4.07 -4.56 -22.11
C HIS A 285 -4.32 -6.02 -21.71
N THR A 286 -5.02 -6.28 -20.59
CA THR A 286 -5.35 -7.64 -20.13
C THR A 286 -6.26 -8.39 -21.10
N ILE A 287 -7.13 -7.65 -21.78
CA ILE A 287 -8.03 -8.23 -22.79
C ILE A 287 -7.32 -8.42 -24.13
N VAL A 288 -6.43 -7.48 -24.50
CA VAL A 288 -5.79 -7.43 -25.83
C VAL A 288 -4.48 -8.21 -25.86
N GLY A 289 -3.77 -8.31 -24.73
CA GLY A 289 -2.43 -8.90 -24.65
C GLY A 289 -2.38 -10.38 -24.28
N ALA A 290 -3.46 -10.95 -23.82
CA ALA A 290 -3.53 -12.30 -23.26
C ALA A 290 -3.27 -13.44 -24.28
N GLY A 291 -3.02 -13.14 -25.57
CA GLY A 291 -2.92 -14.14 -26.65
C GLY A 291 -1.51 -14.53 -27.10
N LYS A 292 -0.42 -14.06 -26.46
CA LYS A 292 0.96 -14.30 -26.96
C LYS A 292 1.74 -15.40 -26.30
N THR A 293 1.25 -15.95 -25.20
CA THR A 293 1.81 -17.17 -24.59
C THR A 293 0.92 -18.36 -24.95
N ASP A 294 1.51 -19.49 -25.29
CA ASP A 294 0.80 -20.74 -25.62
C ASP A 294 -0.25 -21.06 -24.53
N GLY A 295 -1.55 -20.89 -24.89
CA GLY A 295 -2.68 -21.14 -23.99
C GLY A 295 -3.38 -19.89 -23.43
N ALA A 296 -2.91 -18.66 -23.69
CA ALA A 296 -3.53 -17.43 -23.18
C ALA A 296 -4.72 -16.96 -24.03
N MET A 297 -5.66 -16.25 -23.38
CA MET A 297 -6.97 -15.85 -23.93
C MET A 297 -6.82 -14.65 -24.89
N ASP A 298 -7.23 -14.79 -26.16
CA ASP A 298 -7.28 -13.66 -27.11
C ASP A 298 -8.71 -13.09 -27.19
N ALA A 299 -9.11 -12.40 -26.11
CA ALA A 299 -10.40 -11.70 -26.08
C ALA A 299 -10.44 -10.47 -27.01
N GLY A 300 -9.28 -9.99 -27.46
CA GLY A 300 -9.17 -8.91 -28.45
C GLY A 300 -9.88 -9.22 -29.74
N ASN A 301 -9.88 -10.50 -30.18
CA ASN A 301 -10.57 -10.92 -31.39
C ASN A 301 -12.10 -10.83 -31.31
N LEU A 302 -12.67 -10.80 -30.12
CA LEU A 302 -14.10 -10.57 -29.90
C LEU A 302 -14.46 -9.08 -29.97
N LEU A 303 -13.58 -8.20 -29.47
CA LEU A 303 -13.82 -6.75 -29.45
C LEU A 303 -13.58 -6.10 -30.82
N LYS A 304 -12.55 -6.53 -31.56
CA LYS A 304 -12.16 -5.94 -32.86
C LYS A 304 -13.30 -5.80 -33.86
N PRO A 305 -14.15 -6.83 -34.14
CA PRO A 305 -15.25 -6.71 -35.08
C PRO A 305 -16.33 -5.71 -34.62
N MET A 306 -16.63 -5.65 -33.32
CA MET A 306 -17.67 -4.77 -32.78
C MET A 306 -17.22 -3.30 -32.78
N LEU A 307 -15.95 -3.03 -32.41
CA LEU A 307 -15.33 -1.71 -32.52
C LEU A 307 -15.25 -1.27 -34.00
N ALA A 308 -14.98 -2.21 -34.91
CA ALA A 308 -14.88 -1.91 -36.34
C ALA A 308 -16.22 -1.49 -36.93
N ARG A 309 -17.33 -2.09 -36.50
CA ARG A 309 -18.68 -1.80 -36.99
C ARG A 309 -19.34 -0.62 -36.24
N GLY A 310 -18.69 -0.08 -35.17
CA GLY A 310 -19.29 0.95 -34.32
C GLY A 310 -20.44 0.44 -33.45
N GLU A 311 -20.52 -0.87 -33.25
CA GLU A 311 -21.54 -1.53 -32.40
C GLU A 311 -21.20 -1.41 -30.92
N LEU A 312 -19.94 -1.09 -30.59
CA LEU A 312 -19.41 -0.93 -29.25
C LEU A 312 -18.75 0.45 -29.09
N HIS A 313 -19.13 1.17 -28.04
CA HIS A 313 -18.43 2.35 -27.54
C HIS A 313 -17.64 1.93 -26.30
N CYS A 314 -16.33 2.22 -26.29
CA CYS A 314 -15.43 1.79 -25.24
C CYS A 314 -14.55 2.95 -24.76
N ILE A 315 -14.36 3.02 -23.43
CA ILE A 315 -13.30 3.81 -22.80
C ILE A 315 -12.31 2.79 -22.22
N GLY A 316 -11.08 2.81 -22.64
CA GLY A 316 -10.02 1.97 -22.08
C GLY A 316 -9.12 2.77 -21.14
N ALA A 317 -8.50 2.11 -20.19
CA ALA A 317 -7.42 2.65 -19.37
C ALA A 317 -6.22 1.69 -19.39
N THR A 318 -5.00 2.22 -19.49
CA THR A 318 -3.75 1.42 -19.53
C THR A 318 -2.54 2.30 -19.25
N THR A 319 -1.37 1.71 -19.09
CA THR A 319 -0.10 2.44 -19.01
C THR A 319 0.46 2.73 -20.40
N LEU A 320 1.44 3.66 -20.49
CA LEU A 320 2.07 4.03 -21.75
C LEU A 320 2.82 2.84 -22.38
N ASN A 321 3.51 2.06 -21.57
CA ASN A 321 4.27 0.90 -22.03
C ASN A 321 3.35 -0.20 -22.58
N GLU A 322 2.27 -0.50 -21.90
CA GLU A 322 1.27 -1.48 -22.32
C GLU A 322 0.51 -1.02 -23.55
N TYR A 323 0.18 0.28 -23.65
CA TYR A 323 -0.42 0.85 -24.85
C TYR A 323 0.47 0.61 -26.08
N ARG A 324 1.76 0.95 -25.99
CA ARG A 324 2.74 0.71 -27.06
C ARG A 324 2.91 -0.75 -27.41
N GLN A 325 2.89 -1.62 -26.40
CA GLN A 325 3.13 -3.06 -26.58
C GLN A 325 1.95 -3.78 -27.20
N TYR A 326 0.71 -3.46 -26.78
CA TYR A 326 -0.48 -4.24 -27.08
C TYR A 326 -1.46 -3.56 -28.03
N ILE A 327 -1.61 -2.22 -27.98
CA ILE A 327 -2.60 -1.47 -28.74
C ILE A 327 -1.99 -0.87 -30.01
N GLU A 328 -0.87 -0.16 -29.90
CA GLU A 328 -0.22 0.54 -30.99
C GLU A 328 0.34 -0.43 -32.05
N LYS A 329 0.81 -1.60 -31.65
CA LYS A 329 1.27 -2.66 -32.56
C LYS A 329 0.16 -3.37 -33.33
N ASP A 330 -1.09 -3.24 -32.91
CA ASP A 330 -2.25 -3.82 -33.59
C ASP A 330 -2.97 -2.76 -34.43
N ALA A 331 -2.73 -2.78 -35.73
CA ALA A 331 -3.28 -1.82 -36.66
C ALA A 331 -4.82 -1.72 -36.67
N ALA A 332 -5.53 -2.76 -36.25
CA ALA A 332 -6.98 -2.74 -36.14
C ALA A 332 -7.46 -1.96 -34.93
N LEU A 333 -6.78 -2.07 -33.80
CA LEU A 333 -7.07 -1.35 -32.57
C LEU A 333 -6.59 0.11 -32.63
N GLU A 334 -5.37 0.35 -33.11
CA GLU A 334 -4.80 1.71 -33.28
C GLU A 334 -5.71 2.65 -34.06
N ARG A 335 -6.35 2.13 -35.13
CA ARG A 335 -7.31 2.88 -35.95
C ARG A 335 -8.65 3.16 -35.26
N ARG A 336 -8.94 2.55 -34.13
CA ARG A 336 -10.23 2.64 -33.43
C ARG A 336 -10.15 3.38 -32.11
N PHE A 337 -9.01 3.28 -31.46
CA PHE A 337 -8.76 3.98 -30.21
C PHE A 337 -8.06 5.33 -30.42
N GLN A 338 -8.41 6.29 -29.57
CA GLN A 338 -7.78 7.60 -29.55
C GLN A 338 -7.13 7.81 -28.17
N PRO A 339 -5.80 8.00 -28.12
CA PRO A 339 -5.12 8.20 -26.83
C PRO A 339 -5.50 9.53 -26.17
N VAL A 340 -5.66 9.51 -24.86
CA VAL A 340 -5.81 10.63 -23.95
C VAL A 340 -4.75 10.48 -22.88
N LEU A 341 -3.75 11.34 -22.90
CA LEU A 341 -2.69 11.32 -21.89
C LEU A 341 -3.24 11.84 -20.56
N VAL A 342 -2.91 11.12 -19.49
CA VAL A 342 -3.27 11.43 -18.10
C VAL A 342 -1.97 11.54 -17.32
N ASP A 343 -1.50 12.77 -17.17
CA ASP A 343 -0.27 13.05 -16.45
C ASP A 343 -0.46 13.01 -14.92
N GLU A 344 0.64 12.82 -14.20
CA GLU A 344 0.66 12.98 -12.74
C GLU A 344 0.23 14.41 -12.37
N PRO A 345 -0.72 14.59 -11.44
CA PRO A 345 -1.14 15.92 -11.02
C PRO A 345 -0.02 16.62 -10.24
N THR A 346 -0.06 17.96 -10.23
CA THR A 346 0.87 18.76 -9.42
C THR A 346 0.59 18.56 -7.92
N VAL A 347 1.51 19.02 -7.07
CA VAL A 347 1.31 18.99 -5.61
C VAL A 347 0.10 19.85 -5.22
N GLU A 348 -0.09 21.01 -5.85
CA GLU A 348 -1.22 21.91 -5.63
C GLU A 348 -2.55 21.27 -6.04
N ASP A 349 -2.59 20.61 -7.20
CA ASP A 349 -3.77 19.87 -7.65
C ASP A 349 -4.08 18.71 -6.68
N THR A 350 -3.06 18.01 -6.22
CA THR A 350 -3.20 16.92 -5.26
C THR A 350 -3.76 17.41 -3.92
N ILE A 351 -3.30 18.55 -3.39
CA ILE A 351 -3.87 19.15 -2.19
C ILE A 351 -5.36 19.47 -2.40
N SER A 352 -5.73 19.97 -3.56
CA SER A 352 -7.12 20.25 -3.91
C SER A 352 -7.97 18.98 -3.98
N ILE A 353 -7.42 17.90 -4.55
CA ILE A 353 -8.06 16.56 -4.57
C ILE A 353 -8.27 16.05 -3.15
N LEU A 354 -7.23 16.08 -2.31
CA LEU A 354 -7.31 15.63 -0.92
C LEU A 354 -8.33 16.43 -0.11
N ARG A 355 -8.43 17.75 -0.32
CA ARG A 355 -9.45 18.59 0.32
C ARG A 355 -10.87 18.19 -0.10
N GLY A 356 -11.07 17.82 -1.35
CA GLY A 356 -12.35 17.32 -1.82
C GLY A 356 -12.74 15.93 -1.29
N LEU A 357 -11.76 15.09 -1.00
CA LEU A 357 -11.96 13.75 -0.43
C LEU A 357 -12.06 13.77 1.10
N LYS A 358 -11.54 14.81 1.75
CA LYS A 358 -11.41 14.93 3.20
C LYS A 358 -12.66 14.51 3.97
N GLU A 359 -13.81 15.09 3.63
CA GLU A 359 -15.07 14.87 4.37
C GLU A 359 -15.49 13.40 4.33
N ARG A 360 -15.32 12.73 3.19
CA ARG A 360 -15.63 11.30 3.04
C ARG A 360 -14.74 10.42 3.89
N TYR A 361 -13.43 10.71 3.92
CA TYR A 361 -12.48 9.98 4.78
C TYR A 361 -12.75 10.23 6.26
N GLU A 362 -13.09 11.47 6.64
CA GLU A 362 -13.50 11.81 8.00
C GLU A 362 -14.76 11.03 8.45
N ILE A 363 -15.75 10.91 7.57
CA ILE A 363 -16.98 10.15 7.84
C ILE A 363 -16.68 8.64 7.94
N PHE A 364 -15.91 8.09 6.98
CA PHE A 364 -15.62 6.66 6.92
C PHE A 364 -14.80 6.16 8.12
N HIS A 365 -13.79 6.93 8.52
CA HIS A 365 -12.91 6.55 9.63
C HIS A 365 -13.35 7.08 10.99
N GLY A 366 -14.23 8.08 11.03
CA GLY A 366 -14.66 8.73 12.28
C GLY A 366 -13.58 9.60 12.93
N VAL A 367 -12.64 10.10 12.17
CA VAL A 367 -11.50 10.93 12.62
C VAL A 367 -11.54 12.30 11.95
N LYS A 368 -10.93 13.31 12.55
CA LYS A 368 -10.81 14.65 11.99
C LYS A 368 -9.46 14.79 11.30
N ILE A 369 -9.43 15.34 10.08
CA ILE A 369 -8.21 15.53 9.31
C ILE A 369 -7.88 17.03 9.27
N HIS A 370 -6.70 17.41 9.73
CA HIS A 370 -6.22 18.79 9.63
C HIS A 370 -5.78 19.11 8.19
N ASP A 371 -5.99 20.34 7.75
CA ASP A 371 -5.55 20.79 6.42
C ASP A 371 -4.03 20.66 6.27
N GLN A 372 -3.28 20.89 7.35
CA GLN A 372 -1.84 20.68 7.39
C GLN A 372 -1.44 19.23 7.10
N ALA A 373 -2.24 18.23 7.51
CA ALA A 373 -1.98 16.82 7.18
C ALA A 373 -2.11 16.56 5.68
N LEU A 374 -3.11 17.17 5.01
CA LEU A 374 -3.29 17.04 3.56
C LEU A 374 -2.13 17.67 2.79
N ILE A 375 -1.69 18.86 3.20
CA ILE A 375 -0.53 19.53 2.62
C ILE A 375 0.73 18.68 2.83
N THR A 376 0.93 18.19 4.05
CA THR A 376 2.08 17.35 4.40
C THR A 376 2.07 16.05 3.59
N ALA A 377 0.92 15.38 3.43
CA ALA A 377 0.79 14.15 2.66
C ALA A 377 1.17 14.38 1.18
N ALA A 378 0.68 15.44 0.55
CA ALA A 378 0.99 15.76 -0.84
C ALA A 378 2.47 16.13 -1.03
N VAL A 379 3.01 17.02 -0.19
CA VAL A 379 4.39 17.51 -0.31
C VAL A 379 5.41 16.41 0.00
N LEU A 380 5.24 15.72 1.13
CA LEU A 380 6.21 14.72 1.56
C LEU A 380 6.13 13.43 0.71
N SER A 381 4.93 13.01 0.26
CA SER A 381 4.83 11.86 -0.64
C SER A 381 5.48 12.14 -2.00
N HIS A 382 5.30 13.35 -2.53
CA HIS A 382 5.94 13.75 -3.78
C HIS A 382 7.48 13.73 -3.63
N ARG A 383 7.98 14.21 -2.49
CA ARG A 383 9.42 14.31 -2.22
C ARG A 383 10.07 12.97 -1.87
N TYR A 384 9.41 12.13 -1.08
CA TYR A 384 10.03 10.96 -0.44
C TYR A 384 9.61 9.61 -1.03
N ILE A 385 8.52 9.54 -1.77
CA ILE A 385 8.04 8.31 -2.40
C ILE A 385 8.17 8.46 -3.93
N SER A 386 9.25 7.92 -4.50
CA SER A 386 9.59 8.07 -5.92
C SER A 386 9.08 6.94 -6.81
N ASP A 387 8.70 5.81 -6.23
CA ASP A 387 8.24 4.61 -6.93
C ASP A 387 6.73 4.56 -7.18
N ARG A 388 5.99 5.54 -6.66
CA ARG A 388 4.53 5.71 -6.83
C ARG A 388 4.20 7.15 -7.26
N PHE A 389 3.01 7.34 -7.84
CA PHE A 389 2.58 8.61 -8.42
C PHE A 389 1.48 9.29 -7.60
N LEU A 390 1.41 10.61 -7.68
CA LEU A 390 0.29 11.39 -7.16
C LEU A 390 -0.96 11.16 -8.05
N PRO A 391 -2.19 11.26 -7.50
CA PRO A 391 -2.52 11.54 -6.11
C PRO A 391 -2.54 10.29 -5.22
N ASP A 392 -2.45 9.08 -5.78
CA ASP A 392 -2.67 7.79 -5.11
C ASP A 392 -1.81 7.64 -3.84
N LYS A 393 -0.49 7.87 -3.95
CA LYS A 393 0.42 7.79 -2.78
C LYS A 393 0.07 8.76 -1.65
N ALA A 394 -0.50 9.93 -1.95
CA ALA A 394 -0.92 10.89 -0.95
C ALA A 394 -2.27 10.52 -0.32
N ILE A 395 -3.19 9.96 -1.12
CA ILE A 395 -4.46 9.42 -0.65
C ILE A 395 -4.23 8.26 0.31
N ASP A 396 -3.37 7.30 -0.07
CA ASP A 396 -3.03 6.15 0.77
C ASP A 396 -2.42 6.57 2.11
N LEU A 397 -1.58 7.62 2.14
CA LEU A 397 -1.03 8.15 3.39
C LEU A 397 -2.12 8.69 4.32
N ILE A 398 -3.12 9.39 3.76
CA ILE A 398 -4.25 9.89 4.54
C ILE A 398 -5.11 8.73 5.05
N ASP A 399 -5.38 7.74 4.19
CA ASP A 399 -6.16 6.55 4.54
C ASP A 399 -5.49 5.75 5.67
N GLU A 400 -4.18 5.47 5.54
CA GLU A 400 -3.42 4.78 6.58
C GLU A 400 -3.35 5.57 7.89
N ALA A 401 -3.18 6.91 7.82
CA ALA A 401 -3.16 7.75 9.01
C ALA A 401 -4.51 7.75 9.73
N CYS A 402 -5.60 7.85 8.98
CA CYS A 402 -6.95 7.75 9.52
C CYS A 402 -7.22 6.38 10.15
N SER A 403 -6.79 5.31 9.47
CA SER A 403 -6.91 3.93 9.96
C SER A 403 -6.09 3.70 11.24
N LEU A 404 -4.87 4.26 11.30
CA LEU A 404 -4.01 4.19 12.49
C LEU A 404 -4.70 4.83 13.70
N ILE A 405 -5.15 6.08 13.56
CA ILE A 405 -5.85 6.81 14.63
C ILE A 405 -7.13 6.09 15.04
N LYS A 406 -7.93 5.60 14.07
CA LYS A 406 -9.13 4.80 14.36
C LYS A 406 -8.79 3.56 15.18
N THR A 407 -7.74 2.84 14.81
CA THR A 407 -7.30 1.65 15.55
C THR A 407 -6.84 2.01 16.96
N GLU A 408 -6.11 3.13 17.12
CA GLU A 408 -5.72 3.64 18.45
C GLU A 408 -6.94 4.03 19.30
N MET A 409 -7.98 4.62 18.70
CA MET A 409 -9.22 4.96 19.42
C MET A 409 -10.04 3.73 19.81
N GLU A 410 -10.04 2.69 18.98
CA GLU A 410 -10.81 1.46 19.24
C GLU A 410 -10.08 0.50 20.20
N SER A 411 -8.75 0.52 20.20
CA SER A 411 -7.90 -0.27 21.10
C SER A 411 -7.74 0.40 22.47
N MET A 412 -7.38 -0.40 23.48
CA MET A 412 -7.04 0.12 24.81
C MET A 412 -5.75 0.97 24.70
N PRO A 413 -5.73 2.21 25.20
CA PRO A 413 -4.52 3.03 25.24
C PRO A 413 -3.35 2.32 25.94
N THR A 414 -2.13 2.54 25.46
CA THR A 414 -0.92 1.87 25.96
C THR A 414 -0.76 2.03 27.47
N GLU A 415 -1.03 3.22 28.01
CA GLU A 415 -0.96 3.51 29.43
C GLU A 415 -1.94 2.64 30.24
N LEU A 416 -3.15 2.43 29.70
CA LEU A 416 -4.17 1.62 30.35
C LEU A 416 -3.84 0.11 30.25
N ASP A 417 -3.29 -0.34 29.11
CA ASP A 417 -2.84 -1.72 28.91
C ASP A 417 -1.66 -2.06 29.83
N ASP A 418 -0.71 -1.14 30.00
CA ASP A 418 0.43 -1.32 30.92
C ASP A 418 -0.03 -1.47 32.38
N ILE A 419 -0.99 -0.64 32.81
CA ILE A 419 -1.57 -0.77 34.16
C ILE A 419 -2.32 -2.10 34.27
N SER A 420 -3.08 -2.49 33.26
CA SER A 420 -3.81 -3.77 33.22
C SER A 420 -2.86 -4.97 33.36
N ARG A 421 -1.72 -4.95 32.67
CA ARG A 421 -0.70 -5.99 32.77
C ARG A 421 -0.06 -6.05 34.15
N LYS A 422 0.23 -4.90 34.74
CA LYS A 422 0.74 -4.84 36.13
C LYS A 422 -0.27 -5.39 37.12
N ILE A 423 -1.55 -5.02 36.99
CA ILE A 423 -2.63 -5.57 37.83
C ILE A 423 -2.65 -7.10 37.73
N MET A 424 -2.61 -7.64 36.49
CA MET A 424 -2.58 -9.09 36.26
C MET A 424 -1.37 -9.75 36.90
N GLN A 425 -0.19 -9.13 36.82
CA GLN A 425 1.05 -9.63 37.44
C GLN A 425 0.91 -9.68 38.95
N HIS A 426 0.42 -8.62 39.62
CA HIS A 426 0.19 -8.58 41.07
C HIS A 426 -0.95 -9.48 41.49
N GLU A 427 -1.98 -9.73 40.68
CA GLU A 427 -3.01 -10.72 40.96
C GLU A 427 -2.45 -12.16 41.00
N ILE A 428 -1.52 -12.47 40.09
CA ILE A 428 -0.82 -13.76 40.08
C ILE A 428 0.06 -13.88 41.31
N GLU A 429 0.77 -12.84 41.71
CA GLU A 429 1.61 -12.78 42.91
C GLU A 429 0.78 -12.90 44.19
N GLU A 430 -0.34 -12.19 44.30
CA GLU A 430 -1.31 -12.32 45.39
C GLU A 430 -1.83 -13.76 45.52
N ALA A 431 -2.18 -14.39 44.41
CA ALA A 431 -2.65 -15.77 44.40
C ALA A 431 -1.58 -16.79 44.83
N ALA A 432 -0.30 -16.50 44.55
CA ALA A 432 0.83 -17.29 45.01
C ALA A 432 1.07 -17.09 46.50
N LEU A 433 1.14 -15.85 46.99
CA LEU A 433 1.39 -15.50 48.39
C LEU A 433 0.27 -15.97 49.34
N LYS A 434 -0.98 -16.03 48.89
CA LYS A 434 -2.09 -16.61 49.66
C LYS A 434 -1.92 -18.10 50.03
N LYS A 435 -1.04 -18.81 49.32
CA LYS A 435 -0.78 -20.25 49.62
C LYS A 435 0.38 -20.45 50.60
N GLU A 436 1.16 -19.39 50.83
CA GLU A 436 2.28 -19.42 51.78
C GLU A 436 1.80 -19.12 53.22
N THR A 437 2.47 -19.68 54.21
CA THR A 437 2.05 -19.62 55.62
C THR A 437 3.02 -18.85 56.54
N ASP A 438 4.17 -18.47 56.05
CA ASP A 438 5.20 -17.75 56.79
C ASP A 438 4.84 -16.26 56.98
N ASP A 439 5.38 -15.65 58.04
CA ASP A 439 5.00 -14.29 58.44
C ASP A 439 5.57 -13.22 57.50
N LEU A 440 6.68 -13.50 56.80
CA LEU A 440 7.24 -12.59 55.76
C LEU A 440 6.33 -12.53 54.52
N SER A 441 5.84 -13.68 54.06
CA SER A 441 4.92 -13.76 52.91
C SER A 441 3.56 -13.11 53.25
N LYS A 442 3.09 -13.17 54.49
CA LYS A 442 1.88 -12.46 54.95
C LYS A 442 2.06 -10.93 54.95
N ALA A 443 3.23 -10.44 55.41
CA ALA A 443 3.52 -9.01 55.40
C ALA A 443 3.57 -8.49 53.94
N HIS A 444 4.25 -9.19 53.03
CA HIS A 444 4.32 -8.85 51.61
C HIS A 444 2.95 -8.96 50.92
N LEU A 445 2.11 -9.93 51.30
CA LEU A 445 0.74 -10.04 50.79
C LEU A 445 -0.09 -8.78 51.07
N VAL A 446 0.03 -8.18 52.27
CA VAL A 446 -0.68 -6.93 52.62
C VAL A 446 -0.19 -5.75 51.78
N GLU A 447 1.09 -5.69 51.50
CA GLU A 447 1.70 -4.64 50.61
C GLU A 447 1.20 -4.79 49.18
N VAL A 448 1.28 -5.98 48.60
CA VAL A 448 0.79 -6.29 47.23
C VAL A 448 -0.71 -6.02 47.12
N GLN A 449 -1.50 -6.36 48.15
CA GLN A 449 -2.94 -6.06 48.15
C GLN A 449 -3.25 -4.57 48.16
N LYS A 450 -2.43 -3.76 48.87
CA LYS A 450 -2.57 -2.30 48.84
C LYS A 450 -2.22 -1.72 47.47
N GLU A 451 -1.07 -2.10 46.91
CA GLU A 451 -0.67 -1.66 45.58
C GLU A 451 -1.68 -2.05 44.51
N LEU A 452 -2.25 -3.26 44.62
CA LEU A 452 -3.26 -3.77 43.70
C LEU A 452 -4.56 -2.97 43.80
N ALA A 453 -4.97 -2.55 45.02
CA ALA A 453 -6.13 -1.70 45.24
C ALA A 453 -5.93 -0.31 44.60
N ASP A 454 -4.78 0.33 44.85
CA ASP A 454 -4.42 1.63 44.32
C ASP A 454 -4.36 1.60 42.75
N MET A 455 -3.73 0.56 42.19
CA MET A 455 -3.68 0.38 40.72
C MET A 455 -5.07 0.12 40.12
N LYS A 456 -5.94 -0.65 40.78
CA LYS A 456 -7.33 -0.87 40.31
C LYS A 456 -8.15 0.40 40.34
N GLU A 457 -7.94 1.28 41.31
CA GLU A 457 -8.63 2.58 41.41
C GLU A 457 -8.22 3.46 40.21
N ILE A 458 -6.90 3.60 39.96
CA ILE A 458 -6.36 4.37 38.82
C ILE A 458 -6.86 3.79 37.50
N PHE A 459 -6.83 2.47 37.34
CA PHE A 459 -7.30 1.78 36.14
C PHE A 459 -8.78 2.08 35.86
N ASN A 460 -9.63 1.99 36.87
CA ASN A 460 -11.07 2.23 36.75
C ASN A 460 -11.37 3.70 36.40
N GLU A 461 -10.65 4.66 37.00
CA GLU A 461 -10.76 6.07 36.68
C GLU A 461 -10.38 6.34 35.20
N MET A 462 -9.23 5.84 34.80
CA MET A 462 -8.73 6.01 33.42
C MET A 462 -9.65 5.31 32.41
N LYS A 463 -10.13 4.12 32.72
CA LYS A 463 -11.05 3.37 31.88
C LYS A 463 -12.38 4.10 31.70
N ALA A 464 -12.93 4.66 32.76
CA ALA A 464 -14.16 5.44 32.70
C ALA A 464 -13.99 6.72 31.87
N LYS A 465 -12.84 7.41 31.97
CA LYS A 465 -12.50 8.54 31.09
C LYS A 465 -12.44 8.12 29.64
N TRP A 466 -11.70 7.07 29.34
CA TRP A 466 -11.56 6.51 27.99
C TRP A 466 -12.92 6.12 27.37
N GLU A 467 -13.76 5.38 28.10
CA GLU A 467 -15.09 4.98 27.63
C GLU A 467 -15.99 6.18 27.37
N ASN A 468 -15.93 7.21 28.22
CA ASN A 468 -16.69 8.44 28.04
C ASN A 468 -16.24 9.27 26.85
N GLU A 469 -14.92 9.36 26.57
CA GLU A 469 -14.37 10.02 25.39
C GLU A 469 -14.76 9.24 24.13
N LYS A 470 -14.59 7.93 24.10
CA LYS A 470 -14.97 7.04 23.00
C LYS A 470 -16.46 7.19 22.64
N ASN A 471 -17.34 7.20 23.65
CA ASN A 471 -18.77 7.37 23.46
C ASN A 471 -19.13 8.75 22.87
N ALA A 472 -18.43 9.81 23.28
CA ALA A 472 -18.66 11.15 22.75
C ALA A 472 -18.24 11.24 21.25
N ILE A 473 -17.08 10.68 20.89
CA ILE A 473 -16.60 10.61 19.52
C ILE A 473 -17.56 9.80 18.64
N ASN A 474 -18.01 8.63 19.10
CA ASN A 474 -18.96 7.78 18.36
C ASN A 474 -20.31 8.48 18.11
N LYS A 475 -20.76 9.37 19.02
CA LYS A 475 -21.97 10.17 18.78
C LYS A 475 -21.77 11.19 17.67
N VAL A 476 -20.62 11.87 17.66
CA VAL A 476 -20.28 12.84 16.60
C VAL A 476 -20.23 12.12 15.25
N GLN A 477 -19.62 10.95 15.17
CA GLN A 477 -19.55 10.14 13.95
C GLN A 477 -20.94 9.77 13.42
N LYS A 478 -21.83 9.26 14.27
CA LYS A 478 -23.20 8.91 13.86
C LYS A 478 -23.98 10.10 13.31
N ILE A 479 -23.82 11.29 13.93
CA ILE A 479 -24.47 12.50 13.42
C ILE A 479 -23.90 12.91 12.06
N LYS A 480 -22.59 12.77 11.83
CA LYS A 480 -21.96 13.02 10.52
C LYS A 480 -22.44 12.05 9.44
N GLU A 481 -22.56 10.76 9.77
CA GLU A 481 -23.12 9.75 8.85
C GLU A 481 -24.59 10.06 8.49
N GLU A 482 -25.41 10.52 9.47
CA GLU A 482 -26.77 10.94 9.21
C GLU A 482 -26.85 12.22 8.37
N LEU A 483 -25.94 13.17 8.59
CA LEU A 483 -25.81 14.38 7.78
C LEU A 483 -25.50 14.07 6.32
N ASP A 484 -24.52 13.20 6.07
CA ASP A 484 -24.14 12.78 4.71
C ASP A 484 -25.32 12.10 4.01
N LYS A 485 -26.03 11.22 4.72
CA LYS A 485 -27.23 10.56 4.19
C LYS A 485 -28.34 11.57 3.84
N VAL A 486 -28.56 12.56 4.70
CA VAL A 486 -29.58 13.60 4.45
C VAL A 486 -29.17 14.49 3.28
N ASN A 487 -27.90 14.84 3.14
CA ASN A 487 -27.40 15.60 1.99
C ASN A 487 -27.60 14.81 0.69
N GLY A 488 -27.31 13.50 0.67
CA GLY A 488 -27.59 12.62 -0.46
C GLY A 488 -29.09 12.55 -0.80
N GLU A 489 -29.96 12.50 0.20
CA GLU A 489 -31.42 12.51 0.00
C GLU A 489 -31.94 13.85 -0.57
N ILE A 490 -31.33 14.99 -0.14
CA ILE A 490 -31.66 16.33 -0.67
C ILE A 490 -31.28 16.38 -2.16
N GLU A 491 -30.06 16.00 -2.50
CA GLU A 491 -29.62 15.99 -3.90
C GLU A 491 -30.47 15.07 -4.78
N ALA A 492 -30.82 13.90 -4.27
CA ALA A 492 -31.70 12.97 -4.98
C ALA A 492 -33.10 13.55 -5.21
N ALA A 493 -33.67 14.22 -4.20
CA ALA A 493 -34.98 14.87 -4.32
C ALA A 493 -34.95 16.08 -5.28
N GLU A 494 -33.89 16.92 -5.24
CA GLU A 494 -33.70 18.03 -6.17
C GLU A 494 -33.58 17.54 -7.63
N ARG A 495 -32.90 16.41 -7.88
CA ARG A 495 -32.77 15.79 -9.21
C ARG A 495 -34.11 15.32 -9.78
N VAL A 496 -35.02 14.84 -8.93
CA VAL A 496 -36.34 14.35 -9.35
C VAL A 496 -37.37 15.48 -9.34
N TYR A 497 -36.95 16.74 -9.03
CA TYR A 497 -37.84 17.90 -8.84
C TYR A 497 -38.89 17.71 -7.75
N ASP A 498 -38.62 16.85 -6.75
CA ASP A 498 -39.45 16.80 -5.53
C ASP A 498 -39.03 17.89 -4.55
N LEU A 499 -39.45 19.13 -4.89
CA LEU A 499 -39.07 20.31 -4.14
C LEU A 499 -39.68 20.36 -2.72
N ASN A 500 -40.75 19.60 -2.48
CA ASN A 500 -41.35 19.52 -1.15
C ASN A 500 -40.49 18.71 -0.21
N LYS A 501 -40.07 17.53 -0.64
CA LYS A 501 -39.17 16.67 0.14
C LYS A 501 -37.80 17.33 0.33
N ALA A 502 -37.24 17.92 -0.73
CA ALA A 502 -35.99 18.66 -0.64
C ALA A 502 -36.07 19.84 0.35
N ALA A 503 -37.17 20.59 0.35
CA ALA A 503 -37.39 21.71 1.28
C ALA A 503 -37.53 21.22 2.74
N GLU A 504 -38.28 20.14 2.98
CA GLU A 504 -38.44 19.54 4.31
C GLU A 504 -37.07 19.12 4.89
N LEU A 505 -36.29 18.40 4.11
CA LEU A 505 -34.96 17.94 4.53
C LEU A 505 -34.00 19.11 4.74
N LYS A 506 -33.98 20.09 3.85
CA LYS A 506 -33.04 21.22 3.84
C LYS A 506 -33.34 22.26 4.94
N TYR A 507 -34.63 22.53 5.23
CA TYR A 507 -34.99 23.57 6.18
C TYR A 507 -35.43 23.04 7.56
N SER A 508 -35.68 21.75 7.72
CA SER A 508 -36.04 21.13 9.00
C SER A 508 -34.95 20.20 9.52
N LYS A 509 -34.65 19.10 8.81
CA LYS A 509 -33.79 18.04 9.32
C LYS A 509 -32.29 18.40 9.31
N LEU A 510 -31.82 19.04 8.23
CA LEU A 510 -30.42 19.45 8.09
C LEU A 510 -29.96 20.45 9.16
N PRO A 511 -30.68 21.56 9.44
CA PRO A 511 -30.27 22.51 10.48
C PRO A 511 -30.31 21.91 11.88
N ASP A 512 -31.26 20.99 12.16
CA ASP A 512 -31.32 20.31 13.45
C ASP A 512 -30.11 19.40 13.69
N LEU A 513 -29.72 18.58 12.69
CA LEU A 513 -28.53 17.78 12.75
C LEU A 513 -27.25 18.61 12.85
N GLN A 514 -27.15 19.72 12.13
CA GLN A 514 -26.01 20.65 12.22
C GLN A 514 -25.90 21.27 13.63
N LYS A 515 -27.01 21.60 14.26
CA LYS A 515 -27.03 22.12 15.63
C LYS A 515 -26.58 21.03 16.62
N GLN A 516 -27.11 19.82 16.48
CA GLN A 516 -26.67 18.66 17.31
C GLN A 516 -25.17 18.36 17.12
N LEU A 517 -24.66 18.42 15.90
CA LEU A 517 -23.25 18.26 15.61
C LEU A 517 -22.42 19.31 16.34
N ALA A 518 -22.77 20.60 16.20
CA ALA A 518 -22.04 21.70 16.84
C ALA A 518 -22.04 21.59 18.38
N GLU A 519 -23.15 21.16 18.97
CA GLU A 519 -23.24 20.91 20.42
C GLU A 519 -22.35 19.76 20.87
N GLN A 520 -22.32 18.64 20.12
CA GLN A 520 -21.48 17.48 20.44
C GLN A 520 -19.99 17.78 20.19
N GLU A 521 -19.64 18.46 19.12
CA GLU A 521 -18.25 18.88 18.85
C GLU A 521 -17.72 19.80 19.96
N LYS A 522 -18.53 20.71 20.47
CA LYS A 522 -18.16 21.58 21.58
C LYS A 522 -17.90 20.79 22.87
N ILE A 523 -18.69 19.76 23.15
CA ILE A 523 -18.48 18.87 24.31
C ILE A 523 -17.15 18.09 24.15
N VAL A 524 -16.84 17.63 22.94
CA VAL A 524 -15.58 16.94 22.64
C VAL A 524 -14.37 17.89 22.82
N GLU A 525 -14.50 19.13 22.34
CA GLU A 525 -13.44 20.16 22.41
C GLU A 525 -13.19 20.65 23.84
N GLU A 526 -14.22 20.83 24.64
CA GLU A 526 -14.10 21.14 26.07
C GLU A 526 -13.40 20.04 26.86
N ARG A 527 -13.66 18.76 26.51
CA ARG A 527 -13.00 17.60 27.14
C ARG A 527 -11.54 17.48 26.71
N LYS A 528 -11.21 17.82 25.47
CA LYS A 528 -9.84 17.80 24.93
C LYS A 528 -8.90 18.75 25.72
N ASN A 529 -9.40 19.91 26.14
CA ASN A 529 -8.64 20.88 26.94
C ASN A 529 -8.31 20.37 28.36
N ASN A 530 -8.93 19.25 28.84
CA ASN A 530 -8.76 18.67 30.16
C ASN A 530 -7.94 17.37 30.17
N ASN A 531 -6.82 17.28 29.43
CA ASN A 531 -5.99 16.09 29.30
C ASN A 531 -6.75 14.89 28.69
N SER A 532 -7.12 14.94 27.44
CA SER A 532 -7.70 13.84 26.67
C SER A 532 -6.70 12.69 26.53
N ILE A 533 -7.16 11.46 26.75
CA ILE A 533 -6.39 10.22 26.58
C ILE A 533 -6.42 9.79 25.11
N LEU A 534 -7.51 10.11 24.38
CA LEU A 534 -7.71 9.71 22.99
C LEU A 534 -7.30 10.84 22.03
N ARG A 535 -6.53 10.46 21.02
CA ARG A 535 -6.27 11.29 19.84
C ARG A 535 -7.28 10.93 18.76
N ASN A 536 -8.03 11.94 18.28
CA ASN A 536 -9.04 11.77 17.24
C ASN A 536 -8.77 12.61 15.99
N GLU A 537 -7.56 13.15 15.87
CA GLU A 537 -7.19 14.08 14.79
C GLU A 537 -5.93 13.57 14.08
N VAL A 538 -5.95 13.63 12.76
CA VAL A 538 -4.80 13.35 11.91
C VAL A 538 -4.09 14.68 11.65
N THR A 539 -2.82 14.75 12.08
CA THR A 539 -1.94 15.91 11.87
C THR A 539 -0.79 15.57 10.91
N GLY A 540 0.05 16.56 10.59
CA GLY A 540 1.23 16.32 9.77
C GLY A 540 2.25 15.36 10.40
N GLU A 541 2.24 15.21 11.74
CA GLU A 541 3.15 14.30 12.44
C GLU A 541 2.82 12.82 12.17
N GLU A 542 1.53 12.44 12.15
CA GLU A 542 1.11 11.08 11.84
C GLU A 542 1.49 10.72 10.40
N ILE A 543 1.27 11.64 9.46
CA ILE A 543 1.70 11.48 8.06
C ILE A 543 3.22 11.29 7.99
N ALA A 544 3.98 12.11 8.71
CA ALA A 544 5.44 12.00 8.74
C ALA A 544 5.92 10.65 9.31
N LYS A 545 5.27 10.15 10.36
CA LYS A 545 5.56 8.82 10.95
C LYS A 545 5.32 7.68 9.96
N ILE A 546 4.23 7.76 9.18
CA ILE A 546 3.92 6.72 8.19
C ILE A 546 4.94 6.74 7.06
N ILE A 547 5.27 7.92 6.52
CA ILE A 547 6.31 8.06 5.50
C ILE A 547 7.64 7.53 6.02
N GLY A 548 8.01 7.85 7.27
CA GLY A 548 9.21 7.30 7.92
C GLY A 548 9.20 5.77 7.96
N ARG A 549 8.04 5.16 8.19
CA ARG A 549 7.86 3.70 8.20
C ARG A 549 7.98 3.09 6.80
N TRP A 550 7.41 3.73 5.77
CA TRP A 550 7.46 3.26 4.38
C TRP A 550 8.85 3.41 3.74
N THR A 551 9.52 4.53 4.02
CA THR A 551 10.80 4.88 3.39
C THR A 551 12.02 4.52 4.25
N GLY A 552 11.81 4.19 5.53
CA GLY A 552 12.89 3.99 6.50
C GLY A 552 13.55 5.30 6.97
N ILE A 553 12.97 6.46 6.64
CA ILE A 553 13.52 7.78 6.99
C ILE A 553 12.76 8.35 8.17
N PRO A 554 13.42 8.82 9.24
CA PRO A 554 12.74 9.46 10.37
C PRO A 554 12.26 10.86 10.02
N VAL A 555 11.14 10.96 9.29
CA VAL A 555 10.58 12.21 8.77
C VAL A 555 10.04 13.11 9.89
N SER A 556 9.69 12.55 11.05
CA SER A 556 9.23 13.33 12.21
C SER A 556 10.26 14.36 12.71
N LYS A 557 11.54 14.10 12.49
CA LYS A 557 12.62 15.02 12.85
C LYS A 557 12.92 16.10 11.79
N LEU A 558 12.35 15.96 10.59
CA LEU A 558 12.56 16.90 9.48
C LEU A 558 11.68 18.16 9.57
N MET A 559 10.64 18.16 10.40
CA MET A 559 9.64 19.23 10.42
C MET A 559 10.04 20.47 11.27
N GLU A 560 10.75 20.31 12.37
CA GLU A 560 11.09 21.45 13.26
C GLU A 560 12.60 21.67 13.50
N GLY A 561 13.41 20.61 13.46
CA GLY A 561 14.85 20.66 13.77
C GLY A 561 15.81 20.77 12.58
N GLU A 562 15.31 20.69 11.33
CA GLU A 562 16.19 20.61 10.15
C GLU A 562 17.02 21.89 9.95
N ARG A 563 16.45 23.07 10.18
CA ARG A 563 17.13 24.35 10.03
C ARG A 563 18.26 24.52 11.05
N GLU A 564 18.00 24.21 12.31
CA GLU A 564 19.00 24.31 13.38
C GLU A 564 20.08 23.25 13.24
N LYS A 565 19.69 22.00 12.88
CA LYS A 565 20.64 20.93 12.60
C LYS A 565 21.55 21.25 11.41
N LEU A 566 21.00 21.80 10.31
CA LEU A 566 21.80 22.18 9.14
C LEU A 566 22.73 23.32 9.43
N LEU A 567 22.31 24.32 10.19
CA LEU A 567 23.19 25.43 10.64
C LEU A 567 24.26 24.94 11.61
N GLY A 568 23.99 23.92 12.40
CA GLY A 568 24.93 23.27 13.32
C GLY A 568 25.70 22.08 12.74
N LEU A 569 25.53 21.75 11.42
CA LEU A 569 26.08 20.56 10.82
C LEU A 569 27.57 20.38 10.99
N GLU A 570 28.35 21.47 10.85
CA GLU A 570 29.79 21.47 11.05
C GLU A 570 30.17 20.97 12.46
N ASN A 571 29.51 21.49 13.51
CA ASN A 571 29.74 21.06 14.88
C ASN A 571 29.34 19.59 15.13
N ILE A 572 28.26 19.15 14.53
CA ILE A 572 27.79 17.74 14.63
C ILE A 572 28.83 16.81 13.99
N LEU A 573 29.34 17.15 12.82
CA LEU A 573 30.33 16.33 12.12
C LEU A 573 31.67 16.29 12.90
N HIS A 574 32.08 17.40 13.54
CA HIS A 574 33.29 17.44 14.34
C HIS A 574 33.24 16.60 15.62
N GLN A 575 32.06 16.18 16.08
CA GLN A 575 31.95 15.23 17.18
C GLN A 575 32.54 13.85 16.83
N ARG A 576 32.54 13.48 15.55
CA ARG A 576 33.07 12.18 15.06
C ARG A 576 34.34 12.34 14.24
N VAL A 577 34.48 13.44 13.52
CA VAL A 577 35.58 13.65 12.58
C VAL A 577 36.55 14.68 13.18
N ILE A 578 37.73 14.21 13.59
CA ILE A 578 38.75 15.05 14.25
C ILE A 578 39.74 15.57 13.21
N GLY A 579 40.04 16.88 13.28
CA GLY A 579 41.15 17.52 12.59
C GLY A 579 41.03 17.69 11.07
N GLN A 580 39.85 17.64 10.51
CA GLN A 580 39.59 17.82 9.08
C GLN A 580 38.67 19.03 8.83
N ASP A 581 38.96 20.18 9.46
CA ASP A 581 38.06 21.34 9.51
C ASP A 581 37.68 21.87 8.13
N GLU A 582 38.64 21.90 7.18
CA GLU A 582 38.37 22.34 5.80
C GLU A 582 37.44 21.36 5.05
N ALA A 583 37.63 20.06 5.27
CA ALA A 583 36.82 19.03 4.66
C ALA A 583 35.37 19.11 5.18
N VAL A 584 35.20 19.20 6.49
CA VAL A 584 33.87 19.29 7.14
C VAL A 584 33.17 20.56 6.69
N ARG A 585 33.84 21.72 6.67
CA ARG A 585 33.28 23.00 6.23
C ARG A 585 32.81 22.95 4.78
N LYS A 586 33.66 22.52 3.83
CA LYS A 586 33.31 22.45 2.39
C LYS A 586 32.08 21.55 2.15
N VAL A 587 32.03 20.43 2.84
CA VAL A 587 30.90 19.50 2.72
C VAL A 587 29.62 20.09 3.32
N SER A 588 29.73 20.73 4.52
CA SER A 588 28.60 21.38 5.17
C SER A 588 28.01 22.50 4.32
N ASP A 589 28.89 23.37 3.76
CA ASP A 589 28.50 24.49 2.91
C ASP A 589 27.76 24.02 1.64
N ALA A 590 28.25 22.95 1.00
CA ALA A 590 27.60 22.40 -0.19
C ALA A 590 26.20 21.83 0.13
N ILE A 591 26.05 21.14 1.25
CA ILE A 591 24.78 20.59 1.71
C ILE A 591 23.80 21.71 2.07
N ILE A 592 24.26 22.75 2.76
CA ILE A 592 23.44 23.92 3.10
C ILE A 592 22.94 24.61 1.81
N ARG A 593 23.78 24.78 0.79
CA ARG A 593 23.39 25.36 -0.51
C ARG A 593 22.30 24.53 -1.18
N SER A 594 22.44 23.21 -1.18
CA SER A 594 21.45 22.31 -1.77
C SER A 594 20.12 22.36 -1.02
N ARG A 595 20.14 22.31 0.30
CA ARG A 595 18.93 22.33 1.15
C ARG A 595 18.22 23.68 1.19
N ALA A 596 18.95 24.76 0.95
CA ALA A 596 18.38 26.09 0.79
C ALA A 596 17.63 26.29 -0.55
N GLY A 597 17.66 25.28 -1.44
CA GLY A 597 17.00 25.35 -2.75
C GLY A 597 17.70 26.24 -3.79
N ILE A 598 18.96 26.58 -3.55
CA ILE A 598 19.76 27.43 -4.44
C ILE A 598 20.51 26.57 -5.47
N ALA A 599 20.77 25.31 -5.16
CA ALA A 599 21.42 24.36 -6.06
C ALA A 599 20.43 23.85 -7.13
N ASN A 600 20.95 23.25 -8.21
CA ASN A 600 20.14 22.68 -9.27
C ASN A 600 19.28 21.52 -8.75
N PRO A 601 17.94 21.56 -8.84
CA PRO A 601 17.07 20.52 -8.31
C PRO A 601 17.16 19.17 -9.05
N ASN A 602 17.83 19.14 -10.20
CA ASN A 602 18.02 17.92 -10.99
C ASN A 602 19.34 17.19 -10.71
N GLN A 603 20.11 17.63 -9.72
CA GLN A 603 21.37 17.02 -9.34
C GLN A 603 21.29 16.38 -7.95
N PRO A 604 22.20 15.47 -7.58
CA PRO A 604 22.35 14.98 -6.21
C PRO A 604 22.50 16.11 -5.18
N ILE A 605 22.20 15.84 -3.90
CA ILE A 605 22.35 16.81 -2.80
C ILE A 605 23.77 17.36 -2.74
N GLY A 606 24.77 16.51 -3.00
CA GLY A 606 26.16 16.88 -3.08
C GLY A 606 27.01 15.76 -3.69
N SER A 607 28.08 16.15 -4.35
CA SER A 607 29.02 15.26 -5.02
C SER A 607 30.46 15.67 -4.68
N PHE A 608 31.21 14.77 -4.03
CA PHE A 608 32.50 15.06 -3.43
C PHE A 608 33.58 14.07 -3.85
N LEU A 609 34.80 14.57 -4.11
CA LEU A 609 35.98 13.74 -4.27
C LEU A 609 36.91 13.95 -3.06
N PHE A 610 37.07 12.92 -2.24
CA PHE A 610 37.95 12.93 -1.06
C PHE A 610 39.32 12.36 -1.38
N LEU A 611 40.32 13.20 -1.31
CA LEU A 611 41.71 12.90 -1.62
C LEU A 611 42.56 12.89 -0.36
N GLY A 612 43.40 11.90 -0.22
CA GLY A 612 44.35 11.87 0.89
C GLY A 612 44.78 10.46 1.30
N PRO A 613 45.74 10.35 2.23
CA PRO A 613 46.28 9.09 2.70
C PRO A 613 45.18 8.19 3.34
N THR A 614 45.55 6.94 3.59
CA THR A 614 44.63 6.00 4.26
C THR A 614 44.51 6.31 5.74
N GLY A 615 43.35 6.06 6.35
CA GLY A 615 43.15 6.19 7.79
C GLY A 615 43.04 7.61 8.34
N VAL A 616 42.80 8.63 7.50
CA VAL A 616 42.65 10.06 7.90
C VAL A 616 41.17 10.48 8.14
N GLY A 617 40.20 9.56 8.01
CA GLY A 617 38.81 9.86 8.33
C GLY A 617 37.88 10.00 7.13
N LYS A 618 38.29 9.70 5.88
CA LYS A 618 37.41 9.80 4.67
C LYS A 618 36.11 9.05 4.80
N THR A 619 36.18 7.77 5.15
CA THR A 619 34.99 6.93 5.36
C THR A 619 34.21 7.32 6.62
N GLU A 620 34.88 7.86 7.64
CA GLU A 620 34.22 8.29 8.88
C GLU A 620 33.36 9.54 8.64
N LEU A 621 33.82 10.49 7.82
CA LEU A 621 32.98 11.64 7.42
C LEU A 621 31.74 11.19 6.63
N ALA A 622 31.87 10.19 5.75
CA ALA A 622 30.72 9.64 5.03
C ALA A 622 29.68 9.02 5.99
N LYS A 623 30.14 8.29 7.02
CA LYS A 623 29.26 7.73 8.07
C LYS A 623 28.64 8.83 8.93
N ALA A 624 29.42 9.81 9.35
CA ALA A 624 28.93 10.93 10.13
C ALA A 624 27.87 11.74 9.36
N LEU A 625 28.04 11.90 8.05
CA LEU A 625 27.03 12.53 7.18
C LEU A 625 25.75 11.70 7.08
N ALA A 626 25.87 10.38 6.93
CA ALA A 626 24.71 9.51 6.89
C ALA A 626 23.90 9.59 8.21
N GLU A 627 24.59 9.59 9.34
CA GLU A 627 23.96 9.73 10.65
C GLU A 627 23.36 11.15 10.86
N ALA A 628 24.07 12.20 10.48
CA ALA A 628 23.61 13.57 10.69
C ALA A 628 22.40 13.95 9.82
N LEU A 629 22.37 13.48 8.55
CA LEU A 629 21.35 13.86 7.58
C LEU A 629 20.22 12.83 7.44
N PHE A 630 20.51 11.54 7.66
CA PHE A 630 19.59 10.44 7.48
C PHE A 630 19.39 9.63 8.79
N ASP A 631 19.86 10.16 9.94
CA ASP A 631 19.70 9.66 11.32
C ASP A 631 20.19 8.20 11.55
N ASP A 632 20.86 7.58 10.58
CA ASP A 632 21.44 6.24 10.71
C ASP A 632 22.72 6.13 9.84
N GLU A 633 23.83 5.71 10.45
CA GLU A 633 25.08 5.46 9.73
C GLU A 633 24.99 4.33 8.70
N HIS A 634 23.96 3.43 8.81
CA HIS A 634 23.68 2.35 7.86
C HIS A 634 22.94 2.83 6.59
N ASN A 635 22.50 4.10 6.54
CA ASN A 635 22.00 4.72 5.32
C ASN A 635 23.17 5.17 4.40
N MET A 636 24.19 4.32 4.34
CA MET A 636 25.34 4.44 3.47
C MET A 636 25.46 3.21 2.57
N ILE A 637 25.51 3.45 1.27
CA ILE A 637 25.76 2.43 0.24
C ILE A 637 27.25 2.49 -0.09
N ARG A 638 28.00 1.48 0.32
CA ARG A 638 29.45 1.42 0.04
C ARG A 638 29.72 0.44 -1.08
N ILE A 639 30.43 0.92 -2.10
CA ILE A 639 30.87 0.12 -3.26
C ILE A 639 32.39 0.30 -3.40
N ASP A 640 33.13 -0.80 -3.40
CA ASP A 640 34.56 -0.82 -3.62
C ASP A 640 34.84 -0.91 -5.13
N MET A 641 35.46 0.13 -5.68
CA MET A 641 35.73 0.20 -7.11
C MET A 641 36.81 -0.75 -7.57
N SER A 642 37.56 -1.38 -6.67
CA SER A 642 38.50 -2.45 -7.02
C SER A 642 37.80 -3.70 -7.58
N GLU A 643 36.49 -3.88 -7.29
CA GLU A 643 35.69 -4.95 -7.88
C GLU A 643 35.19 -4.63 -9.30
N TYR A 644 35.36 -3.37 -9.76
CA TYR A 644 34.85 -2.84 -11.03
C TYR A 644 35.96 -2.39 -12.00
N MET A 645 37.09 -3.11 -11.97
CA MET A 645 38.23 -2.85 -12.84
C MET A 645 38.00 -3.33 -14.26
N GLU A 646 37.14 -4.32 -14.45
CA GLU A 646 36.85 -4.94 -15.75
C GLU A 646 35.55 -4.44 -16.35
N LYS A 647 35.47 -4.34 -17.69
CA LYS A 647 34.29 -3.87 -18.42
C LYS A 647 33.00 -4.64 -18.08
N PHE A 648 33.10 -5.96 -17.91
CA PHE A 648 31.94 -6.78 -17.54
C PHE A 648 31.43 -6.51 -16.14
N SER A 649 32.28 -6.09 -15.22
CA SER A 649 31.89 -5.77 -13.86
C SER A 649 31.03 -4.50 -13.80
N VAL A 650 31.19 -3.58 -14.78
CA VAL A 650 30.43 -2.31 -14.83
C VAL A 650 28.93 -2.57 -15.02
N SER A 651 28.55 -3.60 -15.78
CA SER A 651 27.13 -3.97 -15.94
C SER A 651 26.46 -4.41 -14.63
N ARG A 652 27.23 -4.86 -13.64
CA ARG A 652 26.69 -5.18 -12.31
C ARG A 652 26.19 -3.94 -11.54
N LEU A 653 26.67 -2.73 -11.89
CA LEU A 653 26.20 -1.49 -11.24
C LEU A 653 24.78 -1.13 -11.66
N ILE A 654 24.45 -1.28 -12.95
CA ILE A 654 23.18 -0.87 -13.56
C ILE A 654 22.29 -2.04 -13.98
N GLY A 655 22.79 -3.27 -13.90
CA GLY A 655 22.12 -4.51 -14.31
C GLY A 655 22.66 -5.06 -15.64
N ALA A 656 22.54 -6.37 -15.83
CA ALA A 656 22.94 -7.06 -17.04
C ALA A 656 21.95 -6.78 -18.19
N PRO A 657 22.40 -6.70 -19.46
CA PRO A 657 21.50 -6.56 -20.60
C PRO A 657 20.56 -7.77 -20.77
N PRO A 658 19.43 -7.61 -21.47
CA PRO A 658 18.50 -8.71 -21.73
C PRO A 658 19.19 -9.92 -22.36
N GLY A 659 18.94 -11.11 -21.83
CA GLY A 659 19.52 -12.37 -22.31
C GLY A 659 20.85 -12.77 -21.65
N TYR A 660 21.41 -11.97 -20.75
CA TYR A 660 22.57 -12.33 -19.94
C TYR A 660 22.18 -12.80 -18.55
N VAL A 661 23.05 -13.66 -17.95
CA VAL A 661 22.85 -14.13 -16.56
C VAL A 661 22.88 -12.93 -15.61
N GLY A 662 21.91 -12.86 -14.69
CA GLY A 662 21.76 -11.76 -13.73
C GLY A 662 20.86 -10.61 -14.21
N TYR A 663 20.17 -10.72 -15.36
CA TYR A 663 19.23 -9.70 -15.84
C TYR A 663 18.08 -9.44 -14.84
N GLU A 664 17.55 -10.50 -14.21
CA GLU A 664 16.44 -10.40 -13.24
C GLU A 664 16.87 -9.83 -11.88
N GLU A 665 18.16 -9.92 -11.53
CA GLU A 665 18.68 -9.45 -10.24
C GLU A 665 18.79 -7.93 -10.15
N GLY A 666 18.76 -7.21 -11.30
CA GLY A 666 18.99 -5.76 -11.35
C GLY A 666 20.43 -5.34 -11.08
N GLY A 667 20.71 -4.03 -11.07
CA GLY A 667 22.05 -3.51 -10.79
C GLY A 667 22.29 -3.24 -9.30
N GLN A 668 23.48 -3.53 -8.81
CA GLN A 668 23.83 -3.34 -7.38
C GLN A 668 23.63 -1.90 -6.92
N LEU A 669 24.09 -0.91 -7.71
CA LEU A 669 23.93 0.50 -7.39
C LEU A 669 22.46 0.94 -7.55
N THR A 670 21.84 0.60 -8.68
CA THR A 670 20.48 1.02 -8.99
C THR A 670 19.45 0.42 -8.03
N GLU A 671 19.55 -0.87 -7.69
CA GLU A 671 18.66 -1.51 -6.71
C GLU A 671 18.89 -1.01 -5.27
N ALA A 672 20.15 -0.76 -4.88
CA ALA A 672 20.47 -0.22 -3.56
C ALA A 672 19.88 1.18 -3.37
N VAL A 673 20.00 2.06 -4.38
CA VAL A 673 19.45 3.42 -4.35
C VAL A 673 17.92 3.39 -4.44
N ARG A 674 17.33 2.51 -5.26
CA ARG A 674 15.88 2.35 -5.34
C ARG A 674 15.27 1.96 -3.99
N ARG A 675 15.96 1.09 -3.23
CA ARG A 675 15.54 0.68 -1.88
C ARG A 675 15.81 1.73 -0.82
N LYS A 676 16.89 2.51 -0.99
CA LYS A 676 17.31 3.58 -0.05
C LYS A 676 17.59 4.87 -0.83
N PRO A 677 16.54 5.59 -1.27
CA PRO A 677 16.72 6.80 -2.08
C PRO A 677 17.36 7.96 -1.32
N TYR A 678 17.36 7.90 0.02
CA TYR A 678 18.03 8.84 0.92
C TYR A 678 19.23 8.14 1.53
N SER A 679 20.37 8.26 0.88
CA SER A 679 21.59 7.58 1.31
C SER A 679 22.84 8.33 0.88
N VAL A 680 23.92 8.06 1.61
CA VAL A 680 25.27 8.45 1.20
C VAL A 680 25.84 7.30 0.36
N ILE A 681 26.18 7.59 -0.88
CA ILE A 681 26.84 6.62 -1.78
C ILE A 681 28.34 6.84 -1.67
N LEU A 682 29.05 5.87 -1.13
CA LEU A 682 30.50 5.88 -1.01
C LEU A 682 31.13 4.96 -2.05
N LEU A 683 31.78 5.54 -3.05
CA LEU A 683 32.56 4.85 -4.07
C LEU A 683 34.04 4.87 -3.66
N ASP A 684 34.51 3.77 -3.08
CA ASP A 684 35.84 3.67 -2.51
C ASP A 684 36.88 3.31 -3.59
N GLU A 685 38.10 3.91 -3.55
CA GLU A 685 39.19 3.69 -4.48
C GLU A 685 38.82 3.92 -5.96
N ILE A 686 38.20 5.07 -6.23
CA ILE A 686 37.66 5.40 -7.57
C ILE A 686 38.71 5.37 -8.69
N GLU A 687 39.98 5.57 -8.40
CA GLU A 687 41.10 5.48 -9.33
C GLU A 687 41.28 4.10 -9.94
N LYS A 688 40.72 3.06 -9.33
CA LYS A 688 40.80 1.67 -9.81
C LYS A 688 39.65 1.31 -10.76
N ALA A 689 38.62 2.14 -10.84
CA ALA A 689 37.42 1.88 -11.63
C ALA A 689 37.71 1.85 -13.13
N HIS A 690 37.00 0.97 -13.86
CA HIS A 690 37.01 0.96 -15.32
C HIS A 690 36.48 2.31 -15.88
N PRO A 691 37.00 2.82 -17.01
CA PRO A 691 36.57 4.10 -17.61
C PRO A 691 35.06 4.21 -17.86
N ASP A 692 34.35 3.10 -18.12
CA ASP A 692 32.90 3.11 -18.35
C ASP A 692 32.10 3.42 -17.07
N VAL A 693 32.67 3.23 -15.87
CA VAL A 693 32.04 3.66 -14.60
C VAL A 693 31.84 5.17 -14.57
N PHE A 694 32.83 5.92 -15.07
CA PHE A 694 32.73 7.38 -15.12
C PHE A 694 31.61 7.86 -16.08
N ASN A 695 31.35 7.13 -17.16
CA ASN A 695 30.24 7.47 -18.05
C ASN A 695 28.87 7.32 -17.35
N ILE A 696 28.72 6.30 -16.48
CA ILE A 696 27.53 6.13 -15.65
C ILE A 696 27.42 7.27 -14.63
N LEU A 697 28.54 7.59 -13.95
CA LEU A 697 28.55 8.64 -12.94
C LEU A 697 28.27 10.03 -13.55
N LEU A 698 28.75 10.32 -14.75
CA LEU A 698 28.44 11.57 -15.44
C LEU A 698 26.93 11.76 -15.61
N GLN A 699 26.19 10.72 -16.00
CA GLN A 699 24.75 10.82 -16.12
C GLN A 699 24.07 11.07 -14.75
N VAL A 700 24.56 10.41 -13.71
CA VAL A 700 24.03 10.62 -12.33
C VAL A 700 24.31 12.03 -11.84
N LEU A 701 25.53 12.56 -12.07
CA LEU A 701 25.94 13.88 -11.63
C LEU A 701 25.22 15.01 -12.39
N ASP A 702 24.86 14.78 -13.67
CA ASP A 702 24.18 15.79 -14.51
C ASP A 702 22.68 15.82 -14.33
N ASP A 703 22.06 14.62 -14.47
CA ASP A 703 20.60 14.46 -14.54
C ASP A 703 19.99 13.99 -13.21
N GLY A 704 20.81 13.62 -12.23
CA GLY A 704 20.36 13.05 -10.94
C GLY A 704 19.56 11.75 -11.09
N ARG A 705 19.69 11.05 -12.22
CA ARG A 705 18.96 9.82 -12.50
C ARG A 705 19.72 8.91 -13.45
N ILE A 706 19.41 7.63 -13.41
CA ILE A 706 19.93 6.65 -14.36
C ILE A 706 18.84 5.64 -14.72
N THR A 707 18.84 5.16 -15.96
CA THR A 707 17.95 4.06 -16.38
C THR A 707 18.69 2.74 -16.23
N ASP A 708 18.09 1.81 -15.48
CA ASP A 708 18.64 0.45 -15.30
C ASP A 708 18.46 -0.40 -16.56
N SER A 709 19.05 -1.61 -16.55
CA SER A 709 18.94 -2.56 -17.67
C SER A 709 17.51 -3.05 -17.95
N GLN A 710 16.60 -2.89 -17.01
CA GLN A 710 15.18 -3.26 -17.12
C GLN A 710 14.32 -2.09 -17.63
N GLY A 711 14.92 -0.94 -17.94
CA GLY A 711 14.24 0.26 -18.42
C GLY A 711 13.62 1.12 -17.33
N ARG A 712 13.89 0.83 -16.04
CA ARG A 712 13.37 1.62 -14.93
C ARG A 712 14.31 2.79 -14.65
N THR A 713 13.76 3.97 -14.45
CA THR A 713 14.53 5.16 -14.06
C THR A 713 14.68 5.19 -12.54
N VAL A 714 15.93 5.25 -12.07
CA VAL A 714 16.28 5.34 -10.65
C VAL A 714 16.73 6.77 -10.36
N ASP A 715 16.15 7.37 -9.32
CA ASP A 715 16.39 8.76 -8.91
C ASP A 715 17.52 8.85 -7.87
N PHE A 716 18.52 9.70 -8.11
CA PHE A 716 19.67 9.97 -7.27
C PHE A 716 19.64 11.39 -6.65
N LYS A 717 18.60 12.20 -6.90
CA LYS A 717 18.51 13.59 -6.47
C LYS A 717 18.58 13.78 -4.96
N ASN A 718 18.16 12.75 -4.22
CA ASN A 718 18.17 12.76 -2.75
C ASN A 718 19.39 12.05 -2.16
N THR A 719 20.40 11.72 -2.97
CA THR A 719 21.62 11.06 -2.50
C THR A 719 22.79 12.05 -2.37
N ILE A 720 23.79 11.67 -1.57
CA ILE A 720 25.09 12.34 -1.49
C ILE A 720 26.11 11.37 -2.06
N ILE A 721 26.86 11.78 -3.05
CA ILE A 721 27.87 10.95 -3.71
C ILE A 721 29.25 11.34 -3.20
N ILE A 722 29.95 10.40 -2.61
CA ILE A 722 31.31 10.54 -2.11
C ILE A 722 32.21 9.54 -2.84
N LEU A 723 33.22 10.05 -3.49
CA LEU A 723 34.26 9.29 -4.16
C LEU A 723 35.51 9.41 -3.30
N THR A 724 36.17 8.31 -2.97
CA THR A 724 37.45 8.35 -2.25
C THR A 724 38.59 7.94 -3.14
N SER A 725 39.74 8.58 -2.99
CA SER A 725 40.94 8.22 -3.71
C SER A 725 42.19 8.45 -2.84
N ASN A 726 43.19 7.59 -3.06
CA ASN A 726 44.52 7.72 -2.47
C ASN A 726 45.53 8.38 -3.42
N LEU A 727 45.05 8.86 -4.56
CA LEU A 727 45.87 9.45 -5.61
C LEU A 727 46.57 10.73 -5.08
N GLY A 728 47.87 10.85 -5.29
CA GLY A 728 48.65 11.98 -4.83
C GLY A 728 48.95 12.02 -3.32
N SER A 729 48.62 10.94 -2.57
CA SER A 729 48.84 10.90 -1.11
C SER A 729 50.29 11.15 -0.71
N SER A 730 51.30 10.74 -1.51
CA SER A 730 52.73 11.02 -1.25
C SER A 730 53.03 12.50 -1.28
N TYR A 731 52.50 13.25 -2.23
CA TYR A 731 52.68 14.69 -2.32
C TYR A 731 52.02 15.43 -1.16
N LEU A 732 50.85 14.95 -0.71
CA LEU A 732 50.17 15.52 0.46
C LEU A 732 50.94 15.26 1.78
N LEU A 733 51.60 14.08 1.90
CA LEU A 733 52.42 13.73 3.06
C LEU A 733 53.71 14.54 3.12
N GLU A 734 54.38 14.73 1.96
CA GLU A 734 55.61 15.48 1.88
C GLU A 734 55.40 17.00 1.98
N GLY A 735 54.24 17.50 1.58
CA GLY A 735 53.87 18.90 1.56
C GLY A 735 53.27 19.46 2.85
N ILE A 736 53.38 18.76 3.99
CA ILE A 736 52.91 19.25 5.29
C ILE A 736 53.86 20.25 5.88
N LYS A 737 53.33 21.42 6.27
CA LYS A 737 54.09 22.43 7.06
C LYS A 737 53.95 22.14 8.55
N ASP A 738 54.84 22.75 9.34
CA ASP A 738 54.85 22.60 10.81
C ASP A 738 53.56 23.07 11.49
N ASP A 739 52.77 23.93 10.82
CA ASP A 739 51.47 24.40 11.28
C ASP A 739 50.31 23.43 10.89
N GLY A 740 50.61 22.31 10.24
CA GLY A 740 49.65 21.34 9.78
C GLY A 740 48.88 21.74 8.51
N SER A 741 49.22 22.82 7.84
CA SER A 741 48.68 23.21 6.55
C SER A 741 49.38 22.46 5.41
N ILE A 742 48.66 22.22 4.31
CA ILE A 742 49.24 21.63 3.10
C ILE A 742 49.83 22.76 2.24
N ASP A 743 51.03 22.54 1.72
CA ASP A 743 51.64 23.48 0.82
C ASP A 743 50.90 23.62 -0.50
N ASN A 744 50.75 24.83 -1.01
CA ASN A 744 50.08 25.10 -2.28
C ASN A 744 50.78 24.44 -3.48
N GLU A 745 52.05 24.15 -3.41
CA GLU A 745 52.80 23.44 -4.43
C GLU A 745 52.40 21.95 -4.44
N ALA A 746 52.24 21.33 -3.30
CA ALA A 746 51.75 19.97 -3.19
C ALA A 746 50.33 19.83 -3.76
N ILE A 747 49.45 20.78 -3.45
CA ILE A 747 48.07 20.80 -4.03
C ILE A 747 48.13 20.90 -5.55
N LYS A 748 48.96 21.77 -6.12
CA LYS A 748 49.10 21.90 -7.59
C LYS A 748 49.63 20.60 -8.23
N GLN A 749 50.52 19.88 -7.58
CA GLN A 749 51.03 18.58 -8.05
C GLN A 749 49.90 17.54 -8.05
N VAL A 750 49.11 17.49 -7.00
CA VAL A 750 47.93 16.58 -6.92
C VAL A 750 46.89 16.95 -7.99
N ASP A 751 46.60 18.24 -8.19
CA ASP A 751 45.70 18.71 -9.25
C ASP A 751 46.15 18.31 -10.65
N SER A 752 47.46 18.39 -10.90
CA SER A 752 48.06 17.95 -12.16
C SER A 752 47.89 16.45 -12.37
N LEU A 753 48.07 15.66 -11.29
CA LEU A 753 47.87 14.22 -11.30
C LEU A 753 46.40 13.83 -11.52
N LEU A 754 45.47 14.57 -10.90
CA LEU A 754 44.05 14.41 -11.09
C LEU A 754 43.62 14.60 -12.54
N LYS A 755 44.09 15.67 -13.18
CA LYS A 755 43.86 15.99 -14.59
C LYS A 755 44.43 14.93 -15.55
N GLN A 756 45.46 14.20 -15.12
CA GLN A 756 46.00 13.07 -15.91
C GLN A 756 45.18 11.78 -15.73
N SER A 757 44.62 11.58 -14.52
CA SER A 757 43.92 10.33 -14.17
C SER A 757 42.43 10.36 -14.47
N PHE A 758 41.83 11.54 -14.39
CA PHE A 758 40.38 11.72 -14.60
C PHE A 758 40.11 12.69 -15.77
N ARG A 759 39.04 12.45 -16.51
CA ARG A 759 38.61 13.37 -17.58
C ARG A 759 38.19 14.72 -17.00
N PRO A 760 38.57 15.85 -17.61
CA PRO A 760 38.20 17.18 -17.15
C PRO A 760 36.69 17.37 -16.98
N GLU A 761 35.88 16.77 -17.87
CA GLU A 761 34.42 16.80 -17.83
C GLU A 761 33.88 16.17 -16.56
N PHE A 762 34.51 15.14 -16.03
CA PHE A 762 34.10 14.48 -14.78
C PHE A 762 34.43 15.34 -13.55
N LEU A 763 35.66 15.88 -13.49
CA LEU A 763 36.07 16.73 -12.38
C LEU A 763 35.24 18.01 -12.27
N ASN A 764 34.81 18.58 -13.39
CA ASN A 764 34.00 19.80 -13.44
C ASN A 764 32.54 19.57 -13.02
N ARG A 765 32.08 18.33 -12.85
CA ARG A 765 30.72 17.97 -12.40
C ARG A 765 30.65 17.72 -10.91
N LEU A 766 31.78 17.64 -10.25
CA LEU A 766 31.85 17.50 -8.79
C LEU A 766 31.66 18.87 -8.12
N ASP A 767 30.86 18.91 -7.06
CA ASP A 767 30.64 20.13 -6.28
C ASP A 767 31.91 20.61 -5.60
N GLU A 768 32.67 19.66 -4.97
CA GLU A 768 33.91 20.01 -4.26
C GLU A 768 34.95 18.87 -4.34
N ILE A 769 36.17 19.25 -4.50
CA ILE A 769 37.34 18.38 -4.30
C ILE A 769 37.92 18.71 -2.93
N VAL A 770 38.04 17.70 -2.08
CA VAL A 770 38.38 17.84 -0.65
C VAL A 770 39.69 17.12 -0.37
N TYR A 771 40.66 17.89 0.09
CA TYR A 771 42.00 17.39 0.44
C TYR A 771 42.05 17.06 1.93
N TYR A 772 42.30 15.81 2.28
CA TYR A 772 42.44 15.36 3.66
C TYR A 772 43.88 15.53 4.14
N LYS A 773 44.01 16.14 5.28
CA LYS A 773 45.30 16.35 5.94
C LYS A 773 45.69 15.08 6.70
N PRO A 774 46.97 14.72 6.74
CA PRO A 774 47.46 13.73 7.70
C PRO A 774 47.17 14.14 9.14
N LEU A 775 46.91 13.16 9.99
CA LEU A 775 46.57 13.41 11.39
C LEU A 775 47.78 13.78 12.20
N MET A 776 47.67 14.81 13.04
CA MET A 776 48.71 15.22 13.97
C MET A 776 48.63 14.46 15.30
N LYS A 777 49.75 14.35 16.05
CA LYS A 777 49.77 13.61 17.33
C LYS A 777 48.72 14.06 18.33
N ASN A 778 48.46 15.37 18.45
CA ASN A 778 47.40 15.91 19.33
C ASN A 778 46.01 15.44 18.95
N GLN A 779 45.71 15.28 17.64
CA GLN A 779 44.43 14.80 17.13
C GLN A 779 44.24 13.31 17.40
N ILE A 780 45.34 12.54 17.47
CA ILE A 780 45.30 11.11 17.78
C ILE A 780 44.78 10.86 19.20
N TYR A 781 45.13 11.73 20.18
CA TYR A 781 44.58 11.59 21.53
C TYR A 781 43.05 11.68 21.53
N SER A 782 42.48 12.65 20.82
CA SER A 782 41.02 12.81 20.71
C SER A 782 40.39 11.62 20.00
N ILE A 783 41.08 11.03 19.02
CA ILE A 783 40.57 9.81 18.32
C ILE A 783 40.58 8.60 19.28
N ILE A 784 41.60 8.48 20.13
CA ILE A 784 41.64 7.44 21.18
C ILE A 784 40.44 7.60 22.12
N ASP A 785 40.16 8.83 22.57
CA ASP A 785 39.05 9.08 23.45
C ASP A 785 37.72 8.65 22.83
N LEU A 786 37.48 8.98 21.57
CA LEU A 786 36.30 8.52 20.85
C LEU A 786 36.22 6.97 20.73
N MET A 787 37.34 6.28 20.48
CA MET A 787 37.37 4.81 20.43
C MET A 787 37.11 4.19 21.81
N ILE A 788 37.56 4.82 22.87
CA ILE A 788 37.32 4.41 24.26
C ILE A 788 35.86 4.62 24.65
N ASP A 789 35.27 5.75 24.27
CA ASP A 789 33.88 6.06 24.50
C ASP A 789 32.98 5.04 23.78
N ASP A 790 33.34 4.61 22.56
CA ASP A 790 32.65 3.54 21.85
C ASP A 790 32.75 2.18 22.57
N LEU A 791 33.93 1.88 23.15
CA LEU A 791 34.11 0.70 23.99
C LEU A 791 33.31 0.81 25.28
N GLN A 792 33.26 1.98 25.92
CA GLN A 792 32.46 2.26 27.11
C GLN A 792 30.98 1.98 26.87
N LYS A 793 30.41 2.50 25.78
CA LYS A 793 29.01 2.25 25.42
C LYS A 793 28.67 0.75 25.31
N ARG A 794 29.63 -0.06 24.84
CA ARG A 794 29.49 -1.53 24.80
C ARG A 794 29.59 -2.17 26.19
N LEU A 795 30.38 -1.59 27.10
CA LEU A 795 30.53 -2.06 28.48
C LEU A 795 29.39 -1.60 29.39
N ASP A 796 28.71 -0.49 29.07
CA ASP A 796 27.56 0.03 29.83
C ASP A 796 26.42 -1.00 29.92
N SER A 797 26.20 -1.81 28.87
CA SER A 797 25.25 -2.92 28.91
C SER A 797 25.58 -3.99 29.95
N LYS A 798 26.83 -4.04 30.42
CA LYS A 798 27.35 -4.92 31.48
C LYS A 798 27.57 -4.21 32.81
N GLN A 799 27.20 -2.92 32.89
CA GLN A 799 27.43 -2.05 34.06
C GLN A 799 28.90 -1.96 34.48
N ILE A 800 29.84 -1.97 33.55
CA ILE A 800 31.28 -1.90 33.80
C ILE A 800 31.79 -0.54 33.30
N LYS A 801 32.46 0.20 34.15
CA LYS A 801 33.10 1.48 33.83
C LYS A 801 34.56 1.27 33.42
N LEU A 802 34.99 1.86 32.29
CA LEU A 802 36.38 1.82 31.80
C LEU A 802 37.05 3.17 31.99
N GLU A 803 38.21 3.18 32.64
CA GLU A 803 39.06 4.36 32.79
C GLU A 803 40.45 4.06 32.21
N ILE A 804 41.00 4.98 31.41
CA ILE A 804 42.35 4.83 30.82
C ILE A 804 43.19 6.00 31.30
N THR A 805 44.41 5.68 31.84
CA THR A 805 45.34 6.69 32.32
C THR A 805 46.00 7.42 31.14
N GLU A 806 46.43 8.65 31.36
CA GLU A 806 47.17 9.45 30.38
C GLU A 806 48.48 8.75 29.92
N LYS A 807 49.11 7.98 30.83
CA LYS A 807 50.30 7.18 30.48
C LYS A 807 49.94 6.04 29.50
N ALA A 808 48.81 5.39 29.70
CA ALA A 808 48.33 4.36 28.82
C ALA A 808 47.90 4.93 27.44
N LYS A 809 47.29 6.11 27.41
CA LYS A 809 46.98 6.79 26.15
C LYS A 809 48.27 7.14 25.39
N GLN A 810 49.28 7.70 26.06
CA GLN A 810 50.59 7.98 25.46
C GLN A 810 51.23 6.72 24.87
N PHE A 811 51.18 5.62 25.60
CA PHE A 811 51.71 4.34 25.16
C PHE A 811 50.97 3.82 23.90
N ILE A 812 49.64 3.98 23.87
CA ILE A 812 48.82 3.63 22.73
C ILE A 812 49.16 4.47 21.50
N VAL A 813 49.43 5.79 21.68
CA VAL A 813 49.85 6.70 20.59
C VAL A 813 51.20 6.26 20.03
N ASP A 814 52.18 6.03 20.89
CA ASP A 814 53.55 5.77 20.48
C ASP A 814 53.70 4.39 19.77
N ASN A 815 52.87 3.39 20.10
CA ASN A 815 52.93 2.07 19.53
C ASN A 815 51.83 1.77 18.48
N GLY A 816 50.75 2.54 18.47
CA GLY A 816 49.60 2.32 17.59
C GLY A 816 49.48 3.27 16.42
N TYR A 817 50.23 4.37 16.39
CA TYR A 817 50.14 5.39 15.33
C TYR A 817 51.30 5.25 14.32
N ASP A 818 50.94 5.32 13.04
CA ASP A 818 51.85 5.41 11.92
C ASP A 818 51.40 6.54 10.99
N GLN A 819 52.31 7.44 10.64
CA GLN A 819 52.03 8.62 9.83
C GLN A 819 51.50 8.27 8.42
N ASN A 820 51.93 7.16 7.86
CA ASN A 820 51.55 6.69 6.51
C ASN A 820 50.20 6.01 6.50
N PHE A 821 49.83 5.32 7.59
CA PHE A 821 48.59 4.55 7.73
C PHE A 821 47.53 5.22 8.62
N GLY A 822 47.82 6.40 9.18
CA GLY A 822 46.88 7.19 9.99
C GLY A 822 46.38 6.44 11.24
N ALA A 823 45.11 6.55 11.52
CA ALA A 823 44.48 5.94 12.70
C ALA A 823 44.09 4.44 12.49
N ARG A 824 44.37 3.84 11.34
CA ARG A 824 43.99 2.44 11.05
C ARG A 824 44.76 1.41 11.90
N PRO A 825 46.08 1.54 12.10
CA PRO A 825 46.82 0.67 13.00
C PRO A 825 46.40 0.86 14.47
N LEU A 826 46.02 2.06 14.87
CA LEU A 826 45.55 2.41 16.22
C LEU A 826 44.33 1.59 16.63
N LYS A 827 43.33 1.47 15.76
CA LYS A 827 42.15 0.66 16.01
C LYS A 827 42.50 -0.82 16.24
N ARG A 828 43.46 -1.34 15.49
CA ARG A 828 43.95 -2.71 15.66
C ARG A 828 44.69 -2.88 16.98
N PHE A 829 45.49 -1.89 17.35
CA PHE A 829 46.27 -1.88 18.60
C PHE A 829 45.32 -1.90 19.81
N ILE A 830 44.33 -1.02 19.85
CA ILE A 830 43.31 -0.96 20.92
C ILE A 830 42.57 -2.29 21.01
N LYS A 831 42.12 -2.84 19.90
CA LYS A 831 41.42 -4.13 19.88
C LYS A 831 42.26 -5.25 20.47
N ASN A 832 43.50 -5.35 20.06
CA ASN A 832 44.36 -6.47 20.48
C ASN A 832 44.87 -6.31 21.91
N ASN A 833 45.18 -5.08 22.36
CA ASN A 833 45.88 -4.87 23.63
C ASN A 833 44.94 -4.34 24.73
N VAL A 834 43.87 -3.60 24.41
CA VAL A 834 42.92 -3.08 25.39
C VAL A 834 41.68 -3.96 25.47
N GLU A 835 40.93 -4.13 24.35
CA GLU A 835 39.69 -4.90 24.36
C GLU A 835 39.93 -6.37 24.75
N THR A 836 41.03 -6.96 24.30
CA THR A 836 41.39 -8.34 24.65
C THR A 836 41.72 -8.51 26.13
N LEU A 837 42.41 -7.51 26.74
CA LEU A 837 42.71 -7.53 28.17
C LEU A 837 41.46 -7.38 29.00
N VAL A 838 40.59 -6.43 28.64
CA VAL A 838 39.25 -6.24 29.30
C VAL A 838 38.41 -7.49 29.17
N ALA A 839 38.34 -8.10 27.99
CA ALA A 839 37.59 -9.33 27.78
C ALA A 839 38.09 -10.50 28.63
N LYS A 840 39.42 -10.68 28.76
CA LYS A 840 40.00 -11.72 29.62
C LYS A 840 39.60 -11.54 31.07
N LYS A 841 39.62 -10.30 31.59
CA LYS A 841 39.24 -9.98 32.98
C LYS A 841 37.75 -10.20 33.26
N ILE A 842 36.91 -9.91 32.30
CA ILE A 842 35.47 -10.21 32.40
C ILE A 842 35.20 -11.71 32.41
N ILE A 843 35.88 -12.47 31.51
CA ILE A 843 35.70 -13.93 31.41
C ILE A 843 36.27 -14.67 32.62
N SER A 844 37.41 -14.18 33.19
CA SER A 844 37.96 -14.78 34.43
C SER A 844 37.12 -14.54 35.69
N GLY A 845 36.07 -13.70 35.59
CA GLY A 845 35.22 -13.36 36.76
C GLY A 845 35.89 -12.39 37.74
N GLU A 846 37.04 -11.78 37.38
CA GLU A 846 37.73 -10.82 38.25
C GLU A 846 37.05 -9.45 38.24
N VAL A 847 36.14 -9.19 37.32
CA VAL A 847 35.36 -7.96 37.20
C VAL A 847 33.86 -8.29 37.15
N GLU A 848 33.14 -7.84 38.14
CA GLU A 848 31.68 -7.98 38.27
C GLU A 848 30.96 -6.69 37.83
N ALA A 849 29.65 -6.83 37.61
CA ALA A 849 28.81 -5.68 37.27
C ALA A 849 28.86 -4.61 38.40
N GLY A 850 29.02 -3.37 38.05
CA GLY A 850 29.20 -2.24 38.95
C GLY A 850 30.66 -1.86 39.27
N ASN A 851 31.66 -2.62 38.79
CA ASN A 851 33.07 -2.34 38.98
C ASN A 851 33.65 -1.40 37.92
N ALA A 852 34.70 -0.69 38.27
CA ALA A 852 35.50 0.13 37.34
C ALA A 852 36.79 -0.60 36.96
N ILE A 853 37.09 -0.63 35.67
CA ILE A 853 38.34 -1.16 35.11
C ILE A 853 39.27 0.02 34.81
N LYS A 854 40.47 0.00 35.36
CA LYS A 854 41.47 1.01 35.05
C LYS A 854 42.63 0.41 34.28
N VAL A 855 42.86 0.93 33.06
CA VAL A 855 43.96 0.52 32.20
C VAL A 855 45.16 1.46 32.42
N ASP A 856 46.30 0.90 32.79
CA ASP A 856 47.57 1.66 33.05
C ASP A 856 48.75 0.93 32.36
N VAL A 857 49.91 1.50 32.44
CA VAL A 857 51.17 0.92 31.94
C VAL A 857 51.99 0.38 33.12
N SER A 858 52.42 -0.88 33.02
CA SER A 858 53.28 -1.49 34.00
C SER A 858 54.72 -0.92 33.96
N ASN A 859 55.53 -1.19 35.00
CA ASN A 859 56.94 -0.80 35.01
C ASN A 859 57.76 -1.50 33.91
N ASP A 860 57.26 -2.62 33.36
CA ASP A 860 57.88 -3.37 32.28
C ASP A 860 57.46 -2.84 30.89
N GLY A 861 56.65 -1.80 30.78
CA GLY A 861 56.19 -1.18 29.54
C GLY A 861 55.06 -1.98 28.82
N GLU A 862 54.24 -2.66 29.56
CA GLU A 862 53.04 -3.35 28.99
C GLU A 862 51.77 -2.76 29.57
N LEU A 863 50.63 -2.81 28.81
CA LEU A 863 49.34 -2.42 29.27
C LEU A 863 48.80 -3.45 30.29
N VAL A 864 48.40 -2.96 31.45
CA VAL A 864 47.83 -3.78 32.53
C VAL A 864 46.52 -3.19 33.02
N ILE A 865 45.67 -4.06 33.53
CA ILE A 865 44.39 -3.68 34.16
C ILE A 865 44.57 -3.72 35.68
N GLN A 866 44.23 -2.62 36.30
CA GLN A 866 44.19 -2.44 37.77
C GLN A 866 42.74 -2.41 38.25
#